data_4422563f940c5b1cc8ff497839bc0ab9
#
_entry.id   4422563f940c5b1cc8ff497839bc0ab9
#
_cell.length_a   1.000
_cell.length_b   1.000
_cell.length_c   1.000
_cell.angle_alpha   90.00
_cell.angle_beta   90.00
_cell.angle_gamma   90.00
#
_symmetry.space_group_name_H-M   'P 1'
#
loop_
_entity.id
_entity.type
_entity.pdbx_description
1 polymer ?
#
loop_
_entity_poly.entity_id
_entity_poly.type
_entity_poly.pdbx_seq_one_letter_code
_entity_poly.pdbx_strand_id
1 'polypeptide(L)'
;MHGGVKFYRGSGAAARSYVEADHSRADDYYLDEGSGVAEHYAVVVSDDGVATERRPDLDGPAYERWVAGYDVTTGQAKGRLRDDDHALRFVEVVVNGPKTWSLAAALHPDVAAAYEAAQTRAAGEVIEWVAQHATTRVGPRGRQVQVPVEKVEAAVVRHYTSRAGDPHRHLHLQINARVFASGAWRGLHSVGVVDSIEALNGIGHAAVMCDPEFRAALAARGYTLDEAGEVEELAPYAGRFSQRASQITRNVDRYEAEWRADHPGEEPGPKLRRTWDRRAWADARADKVVPANGAELVSRWNDELLNLGFQPPTQSRQLDPTAVGRLRRDVAVDLMLTRLGSKRSAWNAADIRGEAEKLIASVGVIVDRAVRVELAEDLTARAVRECRPLRERTDVPDHIRNLTSDRVLAIEAELIDSLATRSMGPVEHASRVHGAGHLDIAQRTVVAALAGEAGLLVIEGAAGTGKTTALAAAREVLDAHDRRLVVVTPTLKAAQTARQQVGTDAFSAAWLIHQHGFRWDEDGHWSQVDASPDARARLLPGDVLLVDEAGMLDQDTARALFAIADRAHATVALLGDRHQLPAVGRGGVVDLAARWVRPEAHLELESVHRFADPAYADLSLLMRGGECPGEVFDALAARGEIVVHASEVECADALADIGAAGEELIIADTRELVGSINAAIRDRRHDAGERIGERDGEPVTRRGERIGLGDRVATRRNDRDLGVANRDVWTVAGIGDDGSLVVTGRAGQRELPADYVNRHVELAFASTAYGAQGETVDSAHLVVGEATGAAAAYVGMTRGRHRNVAHLVADSVDDARQQWIEVFSRDRADLGPGHAATRVDEDIERYGAQAPRRSASLQAAALAERRRRPEELQPVGPRPVGPGIGF
;
A
#
# COMPACT_ATOMS: atom_id res chain seq x y z
N MET A 1 5.10 -1.83 -12.88
CA MET A 1 4.17 -2.94 -12.67
C MET A 1 3.73 -2.95 -11.22
N HIS A 2 2.50 -3.35 -10.95
CA HIS A 2 1.93 -3.33 -9.61
C HIS A 2 1.34 -4.71 -9.33
N GLY A 3 2.22 -5.69 -9.08
CA GLY A 3 1.83 -7.04 -8.68
C GLY A 3 2.00 -7.24 -7.18
N GLY A 4 1.04 -7.92 -6.54
CA GLY A 4 1.19 -8.45 -5.18
C GLY A 4 1.80 -9.84 -5.19
N VAL A 5 2.13 -10.35 -4.02
CA VAL A 5 2.51 -11.76 -3.80
C VAL A 5 1.31 -12.47 -3.20
N LYS A 6 0.92 -13.60 -3.80
CA LYS A 6 -0.16 -14.46 -3.28
C LYS A 6 0.37 -15.85 -2.93
N PHE A 7 -0.23 -16.45 -1.92
CA PHE A 7 0.10 -17.79 -1.47
C PHE A 7 -0.99 -18.77 -1.87
N TYR A 8 -0.68 -19.75 -2.71
CA TYR A 8 -1.63 -20.77 -3.09
C TYR A 8 -1.47 -22.01 -2.21
N ARG A 9 -2.58 -22.41 -1.58
CA ARG A 9 -2.64 -23.56 -0.65
C ARG A 9 -3.64 -24.64 -1.07
N GLY A 10 -4.41 -24.43 -2.13
CA GLY A 10 -5.39 -25.36 -2.64
C GLY A 10 -4.80 -26.65 -3.23
N SER A 11 -5.67 -27.55 -3.67
CA SER A 11 -5.25 -28.80 -4.34
C SER A 11 -4.67 -28.54 -5.73
N GLY A 12 -3.86 -29.47 -6.24
CA GLY A 12 -3.37 -29.43 -7.63
C GLY A 12 -4.51 -29.50 -8.65
N ALA A 13 -5.56 -30.28 -8.35
CA ALA A 13 -6.75 -30.41 -9.19
C ALA A 13 -7.54 -29.09 -9.28
N ALA A 14 -7.68 -28.37 -8.16
CA ALA A 14 -8.34 -27.07 -8.14
C ALA A 14 -7.55 -26.02 -8.93
N ALA A 15 -6.22 -25.99 -8.75
CA ALA A 15 -5.34 -25.11 -9.54
C ALA A 15 -5.44 -25.41 -11.05
N ARG A 16 -5.42 -26.68 -11.43
CA ARG A 16 -5.61 -27.11 -12.81
C ARG A 16 -6.95 -26.66 -13.39
N SER A 17 -8.03 -26.93 -12.66
CA SER A 17 -9.38 -26.55 -13.09
C SER A 17 -9.50 -25.03 -13.30
N TYR A 18 -8.87 -24.26 -12.43
CA TYR A 18 -8.84 -22.80 -12.55
C TYR A 18 -8.10 -22.35 -13.83
N VAL A 19 -6.88 -22.82 -14.06
CA VAL A 19 -6.08 -22.44 -15.21
C VAL A 19 -6.71 -22.91 -16.53
N GLU A 20 -7.23 -24.14 -16.59
CA GLU A 20 -7.93 -24.65 -17.77
C GLU A 20 -9.23 -23.88 -18.08
N ALA A 21 -9.93 -23.38 -17.04
CA ALA A 21 -11.10 -22.53 -17.23
C ALA A 21 -10.71 -21.15 -17.77
N ASP A 22 -9.63 -20.57 -17.28
CA ASP A 22 -9.13 -19.28 -17.76
C ASP A 22 -8.65 -19.36 -19.22
N HIS A 23 -7.89 -20.39 -19.60
CA HIS A 23 -7.43 -20.60 -20.99
C HIS A 23 -8.56 -20.77 -22.01
N SER A 24 -9.71 -21.19 -21.56
CA SER A 24 -10.85 -21.46 -22.47
C SER A 24 -11.78 -20.27 -22.69
N ARG A 25 -11.39 -19.07 -22.23
CA ARG A 25 -12.11 -17.82 -22.50
C ARG A 25 -11.71 -17.25 -23.88
N ALA A 26 -11.75 -15.95 -24.05
CA ALA A 26 -11.33 -15.27 -25.26
C ALA A 26 -9.86 -15.53 -25.69
N ASP A 27 -9.10 -16.21 -24.85
CA ASP A 27 -7.70 -16.54 -25.06
C ASP A 27 -7.49 -17.67 -26.10
N ASP A 28 -8.50 -18.49 -26.41
CA ASP A 28 -8.44 -19.54 -27.44
C ASP A 28 -7.99 -19.04 -28.82
N TYR A 29 -8.17 -17.75 -29.10
CA TYR A 29 -7.71 -17.15 -30.36
C TYR A 29 -6.20 -16.93 -30.42
N TYR A 30 -5.55 -16.77 -29.27
CA TYR A 30 -4.13 -16.46 -29.14
C TYR A 30 -3.27 -17.68 -28.85
N LEU A 31 -3.87 -18.84 -28.58
CA LEU A 31 -3.15 -20.07 -28.28
C LEU A 31 -3.10 -20.96 -29.53
N ASP A 32 -1.90 -21.35 -29.94
CA ASP A 32 -1.73 -22.38 -30.97
C ASP A 32 -2.30 -23.71 -30.46
N GLU A 33 -3.01 -24.45 -31.33
CA GLU A 33 -3.52 -25.79 -31.00
C GLU A 33 -2.35 -26.68 -30.53
N GLY A 34 -2.39 -27.08 -29.25
CA GLY A 34 -1.39 -27.97 -28.63
C GLY A 34 -0.41 -27.26 -27.67
N SER A 35 -0.58 -25.95 -27.37
CA SER A 35 0.13 -25.30 -26.28
C SER A 35 -0.33 -25.83 -24.91
N GLY A 36 0.60 -26.01 -23.98
CA GLY A 36 0.28 -26.40 -22.60
C GLY A 36 -0.45 -25.32 -21.82
N VAL A 37 -0.98 -25.65 -20.66
CA VAL A 37 -1.70 -24.68 -19.78
C VAL A 37 -0.76 -23.69 -19.10
N ALA A 38 0.55 -24.00 -19.02
CA ALA A 38 1.56 -23.11 -18.42
C ALA A 38 2.94 -23.36 -19.03
N GLU A 39 3.71 -22.27 -19.26
CA GLU A 39 5.12 -22.35 -19.60
C GLU A 39 5.90 -22.86 -18.36
N HIS A 40 6.91 -23.69 -18.57
CA HIS A 40 7.68 -24.30 -17.48
C HIS A 40 9.13 -23.86 -17.51
N TYR A 41 9.64 -23.36 -16.39
CA TYR A 41 10.99 -22.91 -16.21
C TYR A 41 11.68 -23.64 -15.05
N ALA A 42 12.94 -23.94 -15.23
CA ALA A 42 13.83 -24.39 -14.16
C ALA A 42 15.07 -23.50 -14.13
N VAL A 43 15.39 -22.96 -12.97
CA VAL A 43 16.57 -22.12 -12.76
C VAL A 43 17.51 -22.81 -11.79
N VAL A 44 18.75 -22.99 -12.22
CA VAL A 44 19.84 -23.54 -11.41
C VAL A 44 20.80 -22.43 -11.08
N VAL A 45 21.11 -22.28 -9.79
CA VAL A 45 22.09 -21.32 -9.28
C VAL A 45 23.34 -22.08 -8.82
N SER A 46 24.47 -21.73 -9.37
CA SER A 46 25.76 -22.32 -9.05
C SER A 46 26.84 -21.23 -8.84
N ASP A 47 28.04 -21.65 -8.47
CA ASP A 47 29.20 -20.74 -8.35
C ASP A 47 29.58 -20.11 -9.71
N ASP A 48 29.28 -20.78 -10.83
CA ASP A 48 29.52 -20.31 -12.19
C ASP A 48 28.47 -19.32 -12.73
N GLY A 49 27.38 -19.13 -11.98
CA GLY A 49 26.30 -18.22 -12.33
C GLY A 49 24.90 -18.85 -12.31
N VAL A 50 23.98 -18.24 -13.02
CA VAL A 50 22.58 -18.67 -13.13
C VAL A 50 22.31 -19.22 -14.51
N ALA A 51 21.73 -20.42 -14.57
CA ALA A 51 21.29 -21.06 -15.80
C ALA A 51 19.78 -21.25 -15.77
N THR A 52 19.10 -20.60 -16.70
CA THR A 52 17.65 -20.72 -16.89
C THR A 52 17.36 -21.66 -18.06
N GLU A 53 16.61 -22.71 -17.79
CA GLU A 53 16.15 -23.69 -18.77
C GLU A 53 14.64 -23.53 -18.96
N ARG A 54 14.20 -23.25 -20.18
CA ARG A 54 12.80 -23.42 -20.56
C ARG A 54 12.57 -24.90 -20.88
N ARG A 55 11.68 -25.53 -20.16
CA ARG A 55 11.27 -26.91 -20.33
C ARG A 55 10.04 -27.00 -21.21
N PRO A 56 9.64 -28.20 -21.66
CA PRO A 56 8.36 -28.39 -22.31
C PRO A 56 7.22 -27.85 -21.44
N ASP A 57 6.26 -27.20 -22.07
CA ASP A 57 5.10 -26.62 -21.41
C ASP A 57 4.30 -27.69 -20.65
N LEU A 58 3.69 -27.31 -19.56
CA LEU A 58 2.88 -28.20 -18.73
C LEU A 58 1.48 -28.33 -19.34
N ASP A 59 1.08 -29.54 -19.66
CA ASP A 59 -0.34 -29.87 -19.88
C ASP A 59 -1.10 -29.91 -18.55
N GLY A 60 -2.42 -30.00 -18.56
CA GLY A 60 -3.23 -30.00 -17.35
C GLY A 60 -2.80 -31.04 -16.31
N PRO A 61 -2.61 -32.33 -16.69
CA PRO A 61 -2.13 -33.37 -15.76
C PRO A 61 -0.70 -33.15 -15.25
N ALA A 62 0.21 -32.60 -16.07
CA ALA A 62 1.58 -32.27 -15.65
C ALA A 62 1.58 -31.08 -14.70
N TYR A 63 0.75 -30.06 -14.99
CA TYR A 63 0.59 -28.91 -14.13
C TYR A 63 0.05 -29.29 -12.75
N GLU A 64 -0.99 -30.14 -12.70
CA GLU A 64 -1.54 -30.68 -11.45
C GLU A 64 -0.45 -31.38 -10.60
N ARG A 65 0.36 -32.27 -11.22
CA ARG A 65 1.48 -32.94 -10.54
C ARG A 65 2.53 -31.94 -10.06
N TRP A 66 2.85 -30.94 -10.87
CA TRP A 66 3.82 -29.90 -10.53
C TRP A 66 3.36 -29.08 -9.31
N VAL A 67 2.09 -28.67 -9.25
CA VAL A 67 1.48 -27.97 -8.11
C VAL A 67 1.48 -28.86 -6.87
N ALA A 68 1.16 -30.13 -7.02
CA ALA A 68 1.18 -31.10 -5.92
C ALA A 68 2.60 -31.39 -5.37
N GLY A 69 3.64 -30.90 -6.04
CA GLY A 69 5.04 -31.01 -5.59
C GLY A 69 5.75 -32.24 -6.09
N TYR A 70 5.32 -32.80 -7.23
CA TYR A 70 5.99 -33.91 -7.90
C TYR A 70 6.89 -33.41 -9.05
N ASP A 71 7.96 -34.12 -9.32
CA ASP A 71 8.75 -33.94 -10.53
C ASP A 71 7.94 -34.48 -11.73
N VAL A 72 7.69 -33.62 -12.72
CA VAL A 72 6.79 -33.97 -13.86
C VAL A 72 7.39 -35.00 -14.81
N THR A 73 8.73 -35.11 -14.83
CA THR A 73 9.45 -36.04 -15.71
C THR A 73 9.56 -37.43 -15.09
N THR A 74 9.90 -37.50 -13.79
CA THR A 74 10.17 -38.74 -13.10
C THR A 74 8.96 -39.26 -12.29
N GLY A 75 7.98 -38.39 -12.02
CA GLY A 75 6.85 -38.68 -11.15
C GLY A 75 7.20 -38.79 -9.66
N GLN A 76 8.45 -38.54 -9.28
CA GLN A 76 8.89 -38.64 -7.90
C GLN A 76 8.48 -37.39 -7.08
N ALA A 77 8.17 -37.61 -5.80
CA ALA A 77 7.87 -36.51 -4.89
C ALA A 77 9.13 -35.64 -4.62
N LYS A 78 8.99 -34.33 -4.69
CA LYS A 78 10.04 -33.37 -4.34
C LYS A 78 10.21 -33.26 -2.82
N GLY A 79 10.75 -34.33 -2.21
CA GLY A 79 10.93 -34.45 -0.77
C GLY A 79 9.65 -34.78 -0.02
N ARG A 80 9.58 -34.44 1.28
CA ARG A 80 8.39 -34.69 2.09
C ARG A 80 7.28 -33.70 1.71
N LEU A 81 6.21 -34.18 1.12
CA LEU A 81 5.02 -33.41 0.81
C LEU A 81 4.10 -33.35 2.04
N ARG A 82 3.38 -32.27 2.18
CA ARG A 82 2.27 -32.11 3.13
C ARG A 82 0.97 -32.32 2.35
N ASP A 83 0.03 -33.00 2.98
CA ASP A 83 -1.27 -33.35 2.38
C ASP A 83 -2.42 -32.67 3.16
N ASP A 84 -2.14 -31.49 3.71
CA ASP A 84 -3.12 -30.67 4.39
C ASP A 84 -3.47 -29.42 3.58
N ASP A 85 -4.65 -28.88 3.81
CA ASP A 85 -5.18 -27.73 3.08
C ASP A 85 -4.39 -26.43 3.31
N HIS A 86 -3.57 -26.38 4.37
CA HIS A 86 -2.68 -25.25 4.67
C HIS A 86 -1.30 -25.37 4.01
N ALA A 87 -1.04 -26.44 3.27
CA ALA A 87 0.25 -26.66 2.63
C ALA A 87 0.47 -25.69 1.47
N LEU A 88 1.49 -24.84 1.58
CA LEU A 88 1.88 -23.95 0.49
C LEU A 88 2.31 -24.76 -0.74
N ARG A 89 1.70 -24.52 -1.89
CA ARG A 89 1.96 -25.17 -3.17
C ARG A 89 2.86 -24.32 -4.06
N PHE A 90 2.54 -23.05 -4.21
CA PHE A 90 3.38 -22.07 -4.90
C PHE A 90 3.17 -20.67 -4.32
N VAL A 91 4.13 -19.82 -4.62
CA VAL A 91 4.03 -18.37 -4.40
C VAL A 91 3.81 -17.73 -5.76
N GLU A 92 2.75 -16.98 -5.91
CA GLU A 92 2.40 -16.32 -7.16
C GLU A 92 2.78 -14.85 -7.13
N VAL A 93 3.45 -14.41 -8.19
CA VAL A 93 3.76 -13.00 -8.47
C VAL A 93 3.10 -12.63 -9.79
N VAL A 94 2.29 -11.58 -9.79
CA VAL A 94 1.60 -11.14 -11.02
C VAL A 94 2.44 -10.04 -11.69
N VAL A 95 2.78 -10.26 -12.96
CA VAL A 95 3.50 -9.31 -13.79
C VAL A 95 2.51 -8.65 -14.75
N ASN A 96 2.04 -7.46 -14.40
CA ASN A 96 1.14 -6.65 -15.22
C ASN A 96 1.74 -5.26 -15.47
N GLY A 97 1.54 -4.73 -16.67
CA GLY A 97 1.88 -3.35 -17.00
C GLY A 97 0.68 -2.40 -16.80
N PRO A 98 0.88 -1.10 -17.04
CA PRO A 98 -0.22 -0.16 -17.18
C PRO A 98 -1.30 -0.66 -18.14
N LYS A 99 -2.55 -0.36 -17.84
CA LYS A 99 -3.69 -0.76 -18.70
C LYS A 99 -3.54 -0.27 -20.14
N THR A 100 -2.94 0.89 -20.29
CA THR A 100 -2.66 1.52 -21.59
C THR A 100 -1.77 0.69 -22.51
N TRP A 101 -0.84 -0.14 -21.94
CA TRP A 101 -0.05 -1.08 -22.77
C TRP A 101 -0.91 -2.17 -23.38
N SER A 102 -1.86 -2.70 -22.61
CA SER A 102 -2.80 -3.71 -23.11
C SER A 102 -3.76 -3.13 -24.14
N LEU A 103 -4.18 -1.86 -23.99
CA LEU A 103 -4.97 -1.15 -24.97
C LEU A 103 -4.19 -0.92 -26.28
N ALA A 104 -2.94 -0.44 -26.20
CA ALA A 104 -2.10 -0.27 -27.39
C ALA A 104 -1.86 -1.61 -28.13
N ALA A 105 -1.61 -2.68 -27.36
CA ALA A 105 -1.47 -4.03 -27.90
C ALA A 105 -2.77 -4.58 -28.53
N ALA A 106 -3.93 -4.20 -28.01
CA ALA A 106 -5.22 -4.57 -28.61
C ALA A 106 -5.48 -3.86 -29.96
N LEU A 107 -5.02 -2.61 -30.07
CA LEU A 107 -5.18 -1.81 -31.28
C LEU A 107 -4.22 -2.22 -32.42
N HIS A 108 -3.02 -2.74 -32.08
CA HIS A 108 -1.94 -2.95 -33.03
C HIS A 108 -1.23 -4.29 -32.84
N PRO A 109 -1.31 -5.22 -33.81
CA PRO A 109 -0.68 -6.54 -33.71
C PRO A 109 0.85 -6.52 -33.53
N ASP A 110 1.53 -5.55 -34.13
CA ASP A 110 2.98 -5.36 -33.99
C ASP A 110 3.36 -4.92 -32.57
N VAL A 111 2.57 -4.03 -31.95
CA VAL A 111 2.71 -3.66 -30.55
C VAL A 111 2.42 -4.86 -29.65
N ALA A 112 1.38 -5.65 -29.98
CA ALA A 112 1.05 -6.87 -29.24
C ALA A 112 2.22 -7.86 -29.21
N ALA A 113 2.82 -8.15 -30.37
CA ALA A 113 3.94 -9.08 -30.48
C ALA A 113 5.19 -8.58 -29.71
N ALA A 114 5.51 -7.28 -29.84
CA ALA A 114 6.63 -6.68 -29.12
C ALA A 114 6.41 -6.68 -27.60
N TYR A 115 5.19 -6.38 -27.14
CA TYR A 115 4.84 -6.41 -25.72
C TYR A 115 4.92 -7.81 -25.13
N GLU A 116 4.42 -8.83 -25.85
CA GLU A 116 4.47 -10.21 -25.43
C GLU A 116 5.92 -10.74 -25.30
N ALA A 117 6.76 -10.40 -26.29
CA ALA A 117 8.19 -10.73 -26.23
C ALA A 117 8.89 -10.03 -25.04
N ALA A 118 8.56 -8.76 -24.77
CA ALA A 118 9.09 -8.02 -23.62
C ALA A 118 8.62 -8.62 -22.28
N GLN A 119 7.34 -9.02 -22.17
CA GLN A 119 6.80 -9.71 -21.00
C GLN A 119 7.49 -11.05 -20.75
N THR A 120 7.78 -11.81 -21.79
CA THR A 120 8.51 -13.10 -21.67
C THR A 120 9.93 -12.87 -21.13
N ARG A 121 10.64 -11.84 -21.61
CA ARG A 121 11.93 -11.43 -21.07
C ARG A 121 11.83 -11.01 -19.61
N ALA A 122 10.83 -10.20 -19.26
CA ALA A 122 10.57 -9.76 -17.89
C ALA A 122 10.30 -10.93 -16.94
N ALA A 123 9.50 -11.91 -17.38
CA ALA A 123 9.23 -13.12 -16.60
C ALA A 123 10.53 -13.90 -16.28
N GLY A 124 11.35 -14.11 -17.29
CA GLY A 124 12.65 -14.78 -17.10
C GLY A 124 13.54 -14.06 -16.09
N GLU A 125 13.63 -12.74 -16.16
CA GLU A 125 14.43 -11.95 -15.24
C GLU A 125 13.89 -11.99 -13.79
N VAL A 126 12.58 -11.90 -13.61
CA VAL A 126 11.97 -12.02 -12.29
C VAL A 126 12.21 -13.40 -11.68
N ILE A 127 12.08 -14.47 -12.47
CA ILE A 127 12.33 -15.86 -12.02
C ILE A 127 13.82 -16.03 -11.65
N GLU A 128 14.73 -15.51 -12.44
CA GLU A 128 16.17 -15.53 -12.16
C GLU A 128 16.50 -14.78 -10.87
N TRP A 129 15.92 -13.58 -10.68
CA TRP A 129 16.10 -12.83 -9.44
C TRP A 129 15.62 -13.62 -8.22
N VAL A 130 14.43 -14.23 -8.29
CA VAL A 130 13.91 -15.06 -7.20
C VAL A 130 14.85 -16.23 -6.93
N ALA A 131 15.32 -16.93 -7.95
CA ALA A 131 16.24 -18.06 -7.79
C ALA A 131 17.56 -17.66 -7.09
N GLN A 132 18.12 -16.51 -7.46
CA GLN A 132 19.36 -16.00 -6.87
C GLN A 132 19.23 -15.58 -5.40
N HIS A 133 18.05 -15.09 -4.99
CA HIS A 133 17.84 -14.49 -3.67
C HIS A 133 16.97 -15.33 -2.75
N ALA A 134 16.29 -16.36 -3.28
CA ALA A 134 15.47 -17.26 -2.48
C ALA A 134 16.33 -18.08 -1.50
N THR A 135 15.75 -18.35 -0.35
CA THR A 135 16.35 -19.18 0.70
C THR A 135 15.41 -20.29 1.14
N THR A 136 15.96 -21.27 1.83
CA THR A 136 15.22 -22.26 2.60
C THR A 136 15.82 -22.41 3.98
N ARG A 137 15.05 -22.89 4.95
CA ARG A 137 15.52 -23.09 6.32
C ARG A 137 16.00 -24.50 6.55
N VAL A 138 17.21 -24.65 7.10
CA VAL A 138 17.85 -25.92 7.39
C VAL A 138 18.22 -26.00 8.87
N GLY A 139 18.00 -27.15 9.49
CA GLY A 139 18.30 -27.40 10.90
C GLY A 139 17.08 -27.73 11.74
N PRO A 140 17.25 -28.07 13.03
CA PRO A 140 16.18 -28.36 13.96
C PRO A 140 15.34 -27.10 14.27
N ARG A 141 14.06 -27.30 14.59
CA ARG A 141 13.15 -26.20 14.95
C ARG A 141 13.75 -25.36 16.10
N GLY A 142 13.76 -24.03 15.95
CA GLY A 142 14.33 -23.07 16.89
C GLY A 142 15.86 -22.85 16.74
N ARG A 143 16.53 -23.58 15.85
CA ARG A 143 17.96 -23.39 15.48
C ARG A 143 18.17 -23.52 13.98
N GLN A 144 17.21 -23.08 13.22
CA GLN A 144 17.26 -23.11 11.77
C GLN A 144 18.16 -22.00 11.23
N VAL A 145 18.86 -22.32 10.16
CA VAL A 145 19.70 -21.38 9.42
C VAL A 145 19.13 -21.27 8.00
N GLN A 146 19.12 -20.08 7.47
CA GLN A 146 18.73 -19.84 6.08
C GLN A 146 19.89 -20.16 5.15
N VAL A 147 19.63 -20.99 4.16
CA VAL A 147 20.61 -21.35 3.12
C VAL A 147 20.08 -20.94 1.75
N PRO A 148 20.96 -20.51 0.82
CA PRO A 148 20.59 -20.21 -0.56
C PRO A 148 19.98 -21.44 -1.24
N VAL A 149 19.09 -21.19 -2.17
CA VAL A 149 18.48 -22.20 -3.03
C VAL A 149 19.42 -22.48 -4.21
N GLU A 150 19.56 -23.74 -4.60
CA GLU A 150 20.37 -24.20 -5.75
C GLU A 150 19.50 -24.41 -6.99
N LYS A 151 18.19 -24.74 -6.82
CA LYS A 151 17.26 -24.92 -7.93
C LYS A 151 15.86 -24.49 -7.54
N VAL A 152 15.25 -23.67 -8.42
CA VAL A 152 13.87 -23.21 -8.36
C VAL A 152 13.15 -23.67 -9.64
N GLU A 153 11.89 -24.04 -9.53
CA GLU A 153 11.02 -24.26 -10.68
C GLU A 153 9.87 -23.25 -10.63
N ALA A 154 9.49 -22.75 -11.80
CA ALA A 154 8.37 -21.83 -11.95
C ALA A 154 7.47 -22.23 -13.11
N ALA A 155 6.17 -21.98 -12.97
CA ALA A 155 5.20 -22.04 -14.04
C ALA A 155 4.72 -20.62 -14.38
N VAL A 156 4.59 -20.31 -15.65
CA VAL A 156 4.12 -19.00 -16.13
C VAL A 156 2.81 -19.22 -16.87
N VAL A 157 1.74 -18.63 -16.34
CA VAL A 157 0.42 -18.63 -16.96
C VAL A 157 0.17 -17.27 -17.57
N ARG A 158 -0.11 -17.21 -18.86
CA ARG A 158 -0.29 -16.00 -19.63
C ARG A 158 -1.76 -15.72 -19.85
N HIS A 159 -2.20 -14.50 -19.57
CA HIS A 159 -3.54 -14.02 -19.82
C HIS A 159 -3.52 -12.79 -20.74
N TYR A 160 -4.43 -12.77 -21.69
CA TYR A 160 -4.57 -11.67 -22.65
C TYR A 160 -5.71 -10.73 -22.31
N THR A 161 -6.67 -11.22 -21.54
CA THR A 161 -7.87 -10.49 -21.16
C THR A 161 -8.08 -10.52 -19.64
N SER A 162 -8.85 -9.57 -19.13
CA SER A 162 -9.46 -9.69 -17.82
C SER A 162 -10.62 -10.67 -17.83
N ARG A 163 -11.11 -11.10 -16.67
CA ARG A 163 -12.36 -11.88 -16.55
C ARG A 163 -13.56 -11.21 -17.25
N ALA A 164 -13.48 -9.89 -17.44
CA ALA A 164 -14.47 -9.10 -18.15
C ALA A 164 -14.35 -9.13 -19.67
N GLY A 165 -13.35 -9.80 -20.23
CA GLY A 165 -13.04 -9.74 -21.65
C GLY A 165 -12.54 -8.35 -22.08
N ASP A 166 -11.93 -7.57 -21.22
CA ASP A 166 -11.26 -6.31 -21.56
C ASP A 166 -9.77 -6.54 -21.76
N PRO A 167 -9.06 -5.72 -22.58
CA PRO A 167 -7.64 -5.88 -22.82
C PRO A 167 -6.86 -5.83 -21.51
N HIS A 168 -6.22 -6.93 -21.16
CA HIS A 168 -5.43 -7.02 -19.92
C HIS A 168 -4.37 -8.11 -20.03
N ARG A 169 -3.27 -7.80 -20.69
CA ARG A 169 -2.15 -8.72 -20.86
C ARG A 169 -1.30 -8.76 -19.58
N HIS A 170 -1.25 -9.92 -18.94
CA HIS A 170 -0.48 -10.11 -17.71
C HIS A 170 -0.01 -11.56 -17.57
N LEU A 171 0.98 -11.76 -16.71
CA LEU A 171 1.56 -13.06 -16.43
C LEU A 171 1.40 -13.39 -14.94
N HIS A 172 0.99 -14.62 -14.65
CA HIS A 172 1.07 -15.21 -13.33
C HIS A 172 2.34 -16.04 -13.24
N LEU A 173 3.32 -15.54 -12.49
CA LEU A 173 4.56 -16.26 -12.20
C LEU A 173 4.37 -17.05 -10.92
N GLN A 174 4.23 -18.36 -11.04
CA GLN A 174 4.01 -19.30 -9.95
C GLN A 174 5.32 -19.98 -9.59
N ILE A 175 5.92 -19.58 -8.47
CA ILE A 175 7.18 -20.13 -7.97
C ILE A 175 6.85 -21.35 -7.10
N ASN A 176 7.33 -22.53 -7.46
CA ASN A 176 7.02 -23.77 -6.72
C ASN A 176 7.51 -23.67 -5.28
N ALA A 177 6.66 -24.05 -4.32
CA ALA A 177 7.02 -24.09 -2.91
C ALA A 177 8.09 -25.15 -2.57
N ARG A 178 8.43 -26.05 -3.51
CA ARG A 178 9.50 -27.04 -3.36
C ARG A 178 10.73 -26.59 -4.12
N VAL A 179 11.80 -26.34 -3.39
CA VAL A 179 13.09 -25.86 -3.89
C VAL A 179 14.19 -26.85 -3.51
N PHE A 180 15.25 -26.94 -4.31
CA PHE A 180 16.39 -27.81 -4.03
C PHE A 180 17.51 -27.01 -3.39
N ALA A 181 18.03 -27.47 -2.24
CA ALA A 181 19.12 -26.84 -1.52
C ALA A 181 19.82 -27.87 -0.62
N SER A 182 21.15 -27.79 -0.53
CA SER A 182 21.98 -28.67 0.31
C SER A 182 21.63 -30.16 0.10
N GLY A 183 21.59 -30.58 -1.18
CA GLY A 183 21.38 -31.97 -1.59
C GLY A 183 19.97 -32.51 -1.39
N ALA A 184 18.94 -31.70 -1.06
CA ALA A 184 17.58 -32.17 -0.84
C ALA A 184 16.51 -31.16 -1.24
N TRP A 185 15.31 -31.67 -1.59
CA TRP A 185 14.12 -30.85 -1.79
C TRP A 185 13.54 -30.38 -0.45
N ARG A 186 13.29 -29.08 -0.34
CA ARG A 186 12.86 -28.41 0.88
C ARG A 186 11.71 -27.43 0.61
N GLY A 187 11.15 -26.83 1.66
CA GLY A 187 10.18 -25.75 1.53
C GLY A 187 10.86 -24.41 1.26
N LEU A 188 10.33 -23.64 0.30
CA LEU A 188 10.73 -22.27 0.03
C LEU A 188 10.48 -21.39 1.27
N HIS A 189 11.42 -20.51 1.62
CA HIS A 189 11.18 -19.46 2.60
C HIS A 189 10.42 -18.30 1.95
N SER A 190 9.09 -18.37 2.03
CA SER A 190 8.18 -17.47 1.30
C SER A 190 8.28 -16.01 1.74
N VAL A 191 8.62 -15.73 3.02
CA VAL A 191 8.80 -14.37 3.52
C VAL A 191 9.88 -13.62 2.73
N GLY A 192 10.99 -14.30 2.37
CA GLY A 192 12.02 -13.68 1.54
C GLY A 192 11.55 -13.28 0.14
N VAL A 193 10.58 -13.99 -0.44
CA VAL A 193 9.97 -13.60 -1.71
C VAL A 193 9.09 -12.35 -1.54
N VAL A 194 8.29 -12.30 -0.48
CA VAL A 194 7.45 -11.12 -0.15
C VAL A 194 8.32 -9.88 0.08
N ASP A 195 9.40 -10.01 0.84
CA ASP A 195 10.29 -8.88 1.14
C ASP A 195 11.13 -8.44 -0.06
N SER A 196 11.11 -9.21 -1.16
CA SER A 196 11.74 -8.86 -2.45
C SER A 196 10.78 -8.20 -3.44
N ILE A 197 9.52 -7.95 -3.08
CA ILE A 197 8.47 -7.47 -4.01
C ILE A 197 8.85 -6.18 -4.73
N GLU A 198 9.58 -5.28 -4.10
CA GLU A 198 10.02 -4.02 -4.72
C GLU A 198 10.98 -4.29 -5.90
N ALA A 199 11.93 -5.24 -5.73
CA ALA A 199 12.79 -5.68 -6.82
C ALA A 199 12.00 -6.35 -7.94
N LEU A 200 11.07 -7.27 -7.60
CA LEU A 200 10.28 -8.00 -8.59
C LEU A 200 9.43 -7.05 -9.45
N ASN A 201 8.76 -6.08 -8.81
CA ASN A 201 7.98 -5.05 -9.50
C ASN A 201 8.86 -4.12 -10.34
N GLY A 202 10.01 -3.69 -9.79
CA GLY A 202 10.96 -2.82 -10.49
C GLY A 202 11.54 -3.49 -11.72
N ILE A 203 12.06 -4.71 -11.59
CA ILE A 203 12.64 -5.51 -12.68
C ILE A 203 11.59 -5.73 -13.77
N GLY A 204 10.41 -6.24 -13.39
CA GLY A 204 9.35 -6.52 -14.34
C GLY A 204 8.90 -5.27 -15.11
N HIS A 205 8.79 -4.11 -14.44
CA HIS A 205 8.42 -2.84 -15.08
C HIS A 205 9.52 -2.34 -16.03
N ALA A 206 10.75 -2.27 -15.55
CA ALA A 206 11.87 -1.75 -16.32
C ALA A 206 12.24 -2.67 -17.52
N ALA A 207 12.08 -3.98 -17.36
CA ALA A 207 12.32 -4.93 -18.45
C ALA A 207 11.44 -4.66 -19.68
N VAL A 208 10.19 -4.22 -19.46
CA VAL A 208 9.29 -3.84 -20.56
C VAL A 208 9.50 -2.37 -20.96
N MET A 209 9.57 -1.45 -20.00
CA MET A 209 9.64 -0.02 -20.30
C MET A 209 10.94 0.41 -21.01
N CYS A 210 12.05 -0.28 -20.74
CA CYS A 210 13.33 -0.03 -21.38
C CYS A 210 13.56 -0.89 -22.64
N ASP A 211 12.61 -1.77 -23.00
CA ASP A 211 12.75 -2.72 -24.10
C ASP A 211 12.76 -2.01 -25.46
N PRO A 212 13.84 -2.15 -26.28
CA PRO A 212 13.95 -1.42 -27.53
C PRO A 212 12.87 -1.76 -28.55
N GLU A 213 12.44 -3.04 -28.63
CA GLU A 213 11.44 -3.50 -29.60
C GLU A 213 10.05 -2.96 -29.25
N PHE A 214 9.68 -3.08 -27.97
CA PHE A 214 8.38 -2.55 -27.51
C PHE A 214 8.30 -1.02 -27.66
N ARG A 215 9.38 -0.30 -27.29
CA ARG A 215 9.46 1.15 -27.44
C ARG A 215 9.37 1.59 -28.92
N ALA A 216 10.08 0.87 -29.80
CA ALA A 216 10.05 1.15 -31.24
C ALA A 216 8.65 0.89 -31.83
N ALA A 217 7.97 -0.19 -31.44
CA ALA A 217 6.63 -0.50 -31.89
C ALA A 217 5.61 0.59 -31.47
N LEU A 218 5.66 1.06 -30.22
CA LEU A 218 4.82 2.17 -29.75
C LEU A 218 5.11 3.47 -30.53
N ALA A 219 6.38 3.84 -30.69
CA ALA A 219 6.78 5.06 -31.38
C ALA A 219 6.39 5.03 -32.88
N ALA A 220 6.48 3.88 -33.54
CA ALA A 220 6.02 3.71 -34.93
C ALA A 220 4.53 3.98 -35.08
N ARG A 221 3.73 3.75 -34.04
CA ARG A 221 2.29 4.05 -33.97
C ARG A 221 1.97 5.45 -33.45
N GLY A 222 3.00 6.25 -33.15
CA GLY A 222 2.85 7.63 -32.68
C GLY A 222 2.55 7.77 -31.19
N TYR A 223 2.67 6.70 -30.39
CA TYR A 223 2.43 6.71 -28.95
C TYR A 223 3.63 7.21 -28.14
N THR A 224 3.33 7.89 -27.03
CA THR A 224 4.30 8.39 -26.04
C THR A 224 4.11 7.68 -24.72
N LEU A 225 5.22 7.28 -24.07
CA LEU A 225 5.18 6.85 -22.66
C LEU A 225 5.60 8.01 -21.76
N ASP A 226 4.82 8.25 -20.72
CA ASP A 226 5.19 9.16 -19.64
C ASP A 226 6.25 8.53 -18.71
N GLU A 227 6.70 9.26 -17.69
CA GLU A 227 7.69 8.78 -16.70
C GLU A 227 7.19 7.59 -15.88
N ALA A 228 5.89 7.44 -15.71
CA ALA A 228 5.25 6.30 -15.03
C ALA A 228 5.04 5.10 -15.95
N GLY A 229 5.25 5.25 -17.26
CA GLY A 229 5.07 4.24 -18.29
C GLY A 229 3.65 4.17 -18.85
N GLU A 230 2.77 5.12 -18.57
CA GLU A 230 1.46 5.18 -19.22
C GLU A 230 1.60 5.66 -20.67
N VAL A 231 0.80 5.09 -21.58
CA VAL A 231 0.66 5.64 -22.94
C VAL A 231 -0.24 6.86 -22.86
N GLU A 232 0.34 8.05 -23.01
CA GLU A 232 -0.32 9.35 -22.79
C GLU A 232 -1.64 9.47 -23.58
N GLU A 233 -1.65 9.02 -24.84
CA GLU A 233 -2.78 9.13 -25.74
C GLU A 233 -3.93 8.18 -25.35
N LEU A 234 -3.66 7.11 -24.59
CA LEU A 234 -4.65 6.12 -24.15
C LEU A 234 -5.04 6.26 -22.67
N ALA A 235 -4.26 7.00 -21.88
CA ALA A 235 -4.50 7.17 -20.44
C ALA A 235 -5.91 7.68 -20.10
N PRO A 236 -6.54 8.63 -20.86
CA PRO A 236 -7.90 9.08 -20.57
C PRO A 236 -8.98 7.99 -20.68
N TYR A 237 -8.71 6.93 -21.44
CA TYR A 237 -9.69 5.88 -21.75
C TYR A 237 -9.53 4.63 -20.87
N ALA A 238 -8.38 4.44 -20.25
CA ALA A 238 -8.04 3.23 -19.48
C ALA A 238 -9.04 2.89 -18.37
N GLY A 239 -9.59 3.90 -17.70
CA GLY A 239 -10.55 3.73 -16.61
C GLY A 239 -11.82 2.97 -17.00
N ARG A 240 -12.35 3.20 -18.23
CA ARG A 240 -13.54 2.52 -18.71
C ARG A 240 -13.40 1.00 -18.77
N PHE A 241 -12.25 0.53 -19.23
CA PHE A 241 -11.96 -0.91 -19.33
C PHE A 241 -11.64 -1.55 -17.97
N SER A 242 -11.19 -0.79 -16.98
CA SER A 242 -10.92 -1.31 -15.64
C SER A 242 -12.18 -1.54 -14.81
N GLN A 243 -13.19 -0.69 -14.95
CA GLN A 243 -14.43 -0.77 -14.18
C GLN A 243 -15.28 -2.00 -14.53
N ARG A 244 -15.41 -2.29 -15.82
CA ARG A 244 -16.19 -3.43 -16.31
C ARG A 244 -15.60 -4.75 -15.83
N ALA A 245 -14.26 -4.85 -15.78
CA ALA A 245 -13.56 -6.01 -15.27
C ALA A 245 -13.98 -6.32 -13.83
N SER A 246 -14.06 -5.32 -12.98
CA SER A 246 -14.44 -5.47 -11.57
C SER A 246 -15.88 -5.97 -11.41
N GLN A 247 -16.83 -5.46 -12.20
CA GLN A 247 -18.23 -5.87 -12.15
C GLN A 247 -18.45 -7.33 -12.58
N ILE A 248 -17.82 -7.74 -13.69
CA ILE A 248 -17.96 -9.12 -14.19
C ILE A 248 -17.29 -10.10 -13.22
N THR A 249 -16.13 -9.76 -12.66
CA THR A 249 -15.48 -10.60 -11.64
C THR A 249 -16.40 -10.82 -10.45
N ARG A 250 -17.02 -9.79 -9.90
CA ARG A 250 -18.00 -9.92 -8.81
C ARG A 250 -19.17 -10.85 -9.15
N ASN A 251 -19.69 -10.75 -10.37
CA ASN A 251 -20.80 -11.62 -10.80
C ASN A 251 -20.36 -13.09 -10.93
N VAL A 252 -19.18 -13.38 -11.48
CA VAL A 252 -18.65 -14.75 -11.58
C VAL A 252 -18.40 -15.33 -10.20
N ASP A 253 -17.77 -14.55 -9.32
CA ASP A 253 -17.45 -14.99 -7.95
C ASP A 253 -18.75 -15.32 -7.17
N ARG A 254 -19.81 -14.52 -7.37
CA ARG A 254 -21.13 -14.79 -6.81
C ARG A 254 -21.72 -16.13 -7.31
N TYR A 255 -21.68 -16.40 -8.62
CA TYR A 255 -22.20 -17.65 -9.18
C TYR A 255 -21.40 -18.87 -8.71
N GLU A 256 -20.09 -18.73 -8.53
CA GLU A 256 -19.25 -19.80 -7.98
C GLU A 256 -19.58 -20.06 -6.51
N ALA A 257 -19.78 -19.00 -5.71
CA ALA A 257 -20.16 -19.12 -4.30
C ALA A 257 -21.54 -19.78 -4.13
N GLU A 258 -22.56 -19.36 -4.92
CA GLU A 258 -23.89 -19.97 -4.93
C GLU A 258 -23.81 -21.47 -5.27
N TRP A 259 -23.01 -21.82 -6.28
CA TRP A 259 -22.85 -23.22 -6.68
C TRP A 259 -22.16 -24.06 -5.61
N ARG A 260 -21.10 -23.56 -4.97
CA ARG A 260 -20.38 -24.27 -3.90
C ARG A 260 -21.24 -24.47 -2.66
N ALA A 261 -22.15 -23.55 -2.36
CA ALA A 261 -23.11 -23.70 -1.28
C ALA A 261 -24.05 -24.88 -1.53
N ASP A 262 -24.46 -25.09 -2.80
CA ASP A 262 -25.33 -26.21 -3.21
C ASP A 262 -24.58 -27.54 -3.41
N HIS A 263 -23.25 -27.51 -3.59
CA HIS A 263 -22.40 -28.67 -3.88
C HIS A 263 -21.16 -28.71 -2.97
N PRO A 264 -21.37 -28.90 -1.64
CA PRO A 264 -20.26 -28.86 -0.68
C PRO A 264 -19.24 -29.97 -0.95
N GLY A 265 -17.97 -29.62 -1.07
CA GLY A 265 -16.87 -30.54 -1.33
C GLY A 265 -16.65 -30.88 -2.81
N GLU A 266 -17.42 -30.32 -3.73
CA GLU A 266 -17.21 -30.48 -5.18
C GLU A 266 -16.50 -29.23 -5.75
N GLU A 267 -15.71 -29.43 -6.83
CA GLU A 267 -15.08 -28.33 -7.58
C GLU A 267 -15.81 -28.10 -8.90
N PRO A 268 -16.13 -26.84 -9.25
CA PRO A 268 -16.81 -26.52 -10.49
C PRO A 268 -15.92 -26.81 -11.70
N GLY A 269 -16.41 -27.60 -12.60
CA GLY A 269 -15.69 -27.97 -13.82
C GLY A 269 -15.53 -26.79 -14.80
N PRO A 270 -14.55 -26.87 -15.75
CA PRO A 270 -14.26 -25.79 -16.70
C PRO A 270 -15.47 -25.32 -17.53
N LYS A 271 -16.37 -26.25 -17.91
CA LYS A 271 -17.59 -25.91 -18.68
C LYS A 271 -18.55 -25.03 -17.87
N LEU A 272 -18.67 -25.29 -16.57
CA LEU A 272 -19.57 -24.56 -15.68
C LEU A 272 -19.01 -23.15 -15.43
N ARG A 273 -17.71 -23.02 -15.17
CA ARG A 273 -17.03 -21.73 -15.02
C ARG A 273 -17.20 -20.86 -16.28
N ARG A 274 -17.04 -21.44 -17.49
CA ARG A 274 -17.32 -20.74 -18.75
C ARG A 274 -18.75 -20.26 -18.85
N THR A 275 -19.70 -21.01 -18.33
CA THR A 275 -21.12 -20.62 -18.35
C THR A 275 -21.33 -19.42 -17.43
N TRP A 276 -20.70 -19.38 -16.27
CA TRP A 276 -20.75 -18.24 -15.37
C TRP A 276 -20.09 -17.00 -15.98
N ASP A 277 -18.92 -17.16 -16.61
CA ASP A 277 -18.23 -16.06 -17.29
C ASP A 277 -19.13 -15.42 -18.37
N ARG A 278 -19.78 -16.25 -19.22
CA ARG A 278 -20.72 -15.76 -20.25
C ARG A 278 -21.93 -15.05 -19.64
N ARG A 279 -22.48 -15.61 -18.57
CA ARG A 279 -23.63 -15.01 -17.87
C ARG A 279 -23.23 -13.67 -17.23
N ALA A 280 -22.14 -13.64 -16.47
CA ALA A 280 -21.63 -12.43 -15.83
C ALA A 280 -21.28 -11.33 -16.88
N TRP A 281 -20.73 -11.75 -18.01
CA TRP A 281 -20.42 -10.88 -19.12
C TRP A 281 -21.70 -10.28 -19.75
N ALA A 282 -22.72 -11.08 -19.96
CA ALA A 282 -24.01 -10.62 -20.49
C ALA A 282 -24.76 -9.70 -19.52
N ASP A 283 -24.68 -10.01 -18.21
CA ASP A 283 -25.34 -9.21 -17.15
C ASP A 283 -24.66 -7.82 -16.97
N ALA A 284 -23.37 -7.72 -17.27
CA ALA A 284 -22.60 -6.48 -17.13
C ALA A 284 -22.63 -5.57 -18.37
N ARG A 285 -23.32 -5.96 -19.46
CA ARG A 285 -23.37 -5.21 -20.72
C ARG A 285 -24.80 -5.01 -21.23
N ALA A 286 -25.07 -3.79 -21.71
CA ALA A 286 -26.39 -3.42 -22.21
C ALA A 286 -26.79 -4.21 -23.49
N ASP A 287 -25.82 -4.57 -24.32
CA ASP A 287 -26.06 -5.24 -25.62
C ASP A 287 -26.17 -6.77 -25.53
N LYS A 288 -25.85 -7.37 -24.38
CA LYS A 288 -25.98 -8.81 -24.09
C LYS A 288 -25.39 -9.77 -25.13
N VAL A 289 -24.56 -9.29 -26.04
CA VAL A 289 -23.92 -10.11 -27.12
C VAL A 289 -22.58 -10.61 -26.62
N VAL A 290 -22.43 -11.95 -26.55
CA VAL A 290 -21.17 -12.60 -26.19
C VAL A 290 -20.32 -12.77 -27.46
N PRO A 291 -19.07 -12.23 -27.51
CA PRO A 291 -18.18 -12.45 -28.64
C PRO A 291 -17.89 -13.94 -28.83
N ALA A 292 -17.88 -14.36 -30.11
CA ALA A 292 -17.63 -15.76 -30.45
C ALA A 292 -16.13 -16.08 -30.52
N ASN A 293 -15.27 -15.06 -30.69
CA ASN A 293 -13.83 -15.23 -30.86
C ASN A 293 -13.06 -13.93 -30.52
N GLY A 294 -11.73 -14.02 -30.42
CA GLY A 294 -10.85 -12.90 -30.09
C GLY A 294 -10.85 -11.77 -31.13
N ALA A 295 -11.08 -12.05 -32.41
CA ALA A 295 -11.15 -11.01 -33.45
C ALA A 295 -12.37 -10.11 -33.26
N GLU A 296 -13.51 -10.67 -32.86
CA GLU A 296 -14.70 -9.89 -32.50
C GLU A 296 -14.46 -9.03 -31.25
N LEU A 297 -13.69 -9.53 -30.26
CA LEU A 297 -13.31 -8.75 -29.10
C LEU A 297 -12.44 -7.55 -29.49
N VAL A 298 -11.42 -7.74 -30.31
CA VAL A 298 -10.54 -6.66 -30.79
C VAL A 298 -11.33 -5.61 -31.56
N SER A 299 -12.21 -6.02 -32.50
CA SER A 299 -13.08 -5.10 -33.25
C SER A 299 -13.92 -4.26 -32.26
N ARG A 300 -14.47 -4.90 -31.25
CA ARG A 300 -15.32 -4.24 -30.27
C ARG A 300 -14.57 -3.24 -29.40
N TRP A 301 -13.36 -3.57 -28.94
CA TRP A 301 -12.52 -2.62 -28.20
C TRP A 301 -12.18 -1.39 -29.06
N ASN A 302 -11.90 -1.59 -30.34
CA ASN A 302 -11.66 -0.50 -31.29
C ASN A 302 -12.89 0.40 -31.44
N ASP A 303 -14.07 -0.19 -31.66
CA ASP A 303 -15.32 0.54 -31.78
C ASP A 303 -15.65 1.32 -30.50
N GLU A 304 -15.40 0.71 -29.34
CA GLU A 304 -15.62 1.37 -28.04
C GLU A 304 -14.68 2.56 -27.85
N LEU A 305 -13.39 2.43 -28.14
CA LEU A 305 -12.43 3.53 -28.07
C LEU A 305 -12.81 4.68 -29.03
N LEU A 306 -13.21 4.36 -30.27
CA LEU A 306 -13.66 5.36 -31.24
C LEU A 306 -14.92 6.08 -30.73
N ASN A 307 -15.88 5.35 -30.15
CA ASN A 307 -17.10 5.92 -29.59
C ASN A 307 -16.83 6.82 -28.37
N LEU A 308 -15.74 6.55 -27.64
CA LEU A 308 -15.26 7.42 -26.56
C LEU A 308 -14.48 8.64 -27.06
N GLY A 309 -14.36 8.81 -28.37
CA GLY A 309 -13.67 9.93 -29.00
C GLY A 309 -12.16 9.77 -29.16
N PHE A 310 -11.62 8.56 -28.96
CA PHE A 310 -10.21 8.28 -29.23
C PHE A 310 -9.90 8.46 -30.71
N GLN A 311 -8.84 9.20 -30.98
CA GLN A 311 -8.30 9.38 -32.34
C GLN A 311 -6.88 8.81 -32.37
N PRO A 312 -6.62 7.74 -33.15
CA PRO A 312 -5.29 7.19 -33.28
C PRO A 312 -4.29 8.24 -33.78
N PRO A 313 -3.08 8.28 -33.24
CA PRO A 313 -2.03 9.14 -33.77
C PRO A 313 -1.79 8.87 -35.27
N THR A 314 -1.62 9.93 -36.07
CA THR A 314 -1.42 9.81 -37.52
C THR A 314 0.04 9.84 -37.95
N GLN A 315 0.95 10.19 -37.04
CA GLN A 315 2.37 10.33 -37.33
C GLN A 315 3.17 9.47 -36.33
N SER A 316 4.19 8.78 -36.86
CA SER A 316 5.18 8.10 -36.01
C SER A 316 6.01 9.11 -35.21
N ARG A 317 6.48 8.71 -34.06
CA ARG A 317 7.40 9.50 -33.21
C ARG A 317 8.83 8.98 -33.35
N GLN A 318 9.78 9.89 -33.22
CA GLN A 318 11.19 9.52 -33.07
C GLN A 318 11.47 9.29 -31.59
N LEU A 319 12.11 8.15 -31.26
CA LEU A 319 12.60 7.89 -29.92
C LEU A 319 13.86 8.73 -29.68
N ASP A 320 13.91 9.38 -28.52
CA ASP A 320 15.11 10.07 -28.01
C ASP A 320 15.55 9.42 -26.68
N PRO A 321 16.22 8.26 -26.71
CA PRO A 321 16.58 7.54 -25.50
C PRO A 321 17.69 8.26 -24.74
N THR A 322 17.56 8.27 -23.43
CA THR A 322 18.63 8.72 -22.54
C THR A 322 19.82 7.76 -22.63
N ALA A 323 20.96 8.26 -23.10
CA ALA A 323 22.16 7.45 -23.17
C ALA A 323 22.66 7.10 -21.75
N VAL A 324 23.00 5.82 -21.53
CA VAL A 324 23.48 5.31 -20.22
C VAL A 324 24.67 6.11 -19.67
N GLY A 325 25.54 6.61 -20.55
CA GLY A 325 26.68 7.44 -20.18
C GLY A 325 26.31 8.85 -19.67
N ARG A 326 25.09 9.34 -19.93
CA ARG A 326 24.60 10.62 -19.39
C ARG A 326 24.11 10.51 -17.96
N LEU A 327 23.74 9.31 -17.53
CA LEU A 327 23.27 9.08 -16.17
C LEU A 327 24.42 9.23 -15.17
N ARG A 328 24.35 10.26 -14.34
CA ARG A 328 25.32 10.53 -13.27
C ARG A 328 25.03 9.59 -12.10
N ARG A 329 25.85 8.52 -11.96
CA ARG A 329 25.62 7.44 -10.99
C ARG A 329 25.49 7.93 -9.56
N ASP A 330 26.31 8.89 -9.15
CA ASP A 330 26.30 9.38 -7.78
C ASP A 330 25.03 10.19 -7.48
N VAL A 331 24.54 10.99 -8.47
CA VAL A 331 23.25 11.70 -8.37
C VAL A 331 22.09 10.70 -8.33
N ALA A 332 22.15 9.66 -9.18
CA ALA A 332 21.13 8.62 -9.20
C ALA A 332 21.06 7.88 -7.85
N VAL A 333 22.21 7.55 -7.26
CA VAL A 333 22.27 6.88 -5.95
C VAL A 333 21.71 7.79 -4.85
N ASP A 334 22.09 9.07 -4.81
CA ASP A 334 21.55 10.03 -3.85
C ASP A 334 20.03 10.16 -3.96
N LEU A 335 19.49 10.26 -5.19
CA LEU A 335 18.05 10.28 -5.44
C LEU A 335 17.35 9.00 -4.97
N MET A 336 17.90 7.82 -5.30
CA MET A 336 17.36 6.53 -4.86
C MET A 336 17.28 6.44 -3.34
N LEU A 337 18.37 6.80 -2.62
CA LEU A 337 18.41 6.77 -1.16
C LEU A 337 17.49 7.83 -0.54
N THR A 338 17.32 8.97 -1.19
CA THR A 338 16.37 10.00 -0.77
C THR A 338 14.92 9.50 -0.88
N ARG A 339 14.56 8.89 -2.02
CA ARG A 339 13.23 8.29 -2.24
C ARG A 339 12.93 7.14 -1.27
N LEU A 340 13.91 6.28 -0.98
CA LEU A 340 13.78 5.22 0.02
C LEU A 340 13.59 5.83 1.42
N GLY A 341 14.46 6.79 1.78
CA GLY A 341 14.42 7.44 3.08
C GLY A 341 13.18 8.29 3.33
N SER A 342 12.48 8.77 2.30
CA SER A 342 11.18 9.45 2.46
C SER A 342 10.04 8.49 2.81
N LYS A 343 10.17 7.22 2.41
CA LYS A 343 9.13 6.20 2.57
C LYS A 343 9.32 5.34 3.83
N ARG A 344 10.56 5.07 4.24
CA ARG A 344 10.87 4.15 5.34
C ARG A 344 12.23 4.41 5.98
N SER A 345 12.40 3.93 7.21
CA SER A 345 13.64 4.10 7.98
C SER A 345 14.70 3.05 7.65
N ALA A 346 14.29 1.90 7.15
CA ALA A 346 15.18 0.80 6.81
C ALA A 346 14.74 0.09 5.53
N TRP A 347 15.71 -0.44 4.82
CA TRP A 347 15.51 -1.21 3.58
C TRP A 347 16.51 -2.35 3.44
N ASN A 348 16.25 -3.22 2.50
CA ASN A 348 17.18 -4.29 2.08
C ASN A 348 17.74 -4.03 0.66
N ALA A 349 18.57 -4.90 0.16
CA ALA A 349 19.13 -4.76 -1.19
C ALA A 349 18.06 -4.87 -2.29
N ALA A 350 16.98 -5.61 -2.06
CA ALA A 350 15.86 -5.72 -3.01
C ALA A 350 15.06 -4.42 -3.11
N ASP A 351 14.84 -3.72 -1.99
CA ASP A 351 14.22 -2.39 -1.99
C ASP A 351 15.07 -1.40 -2.82
N ILE A 352 16.40 -1.41 -2.65
CA ILE A 352 17.35 -0.59 -3.44
C ILE A 352 17.30 -0.97 -4.92
N ARG A 353 17.31 -2.27 -5.24
CA ARG A 353 17.23 -2.74 -6.63
C ARG A 353 15.94 -2.29 -7.30
N GLY A 354 14.82 -2.39 -6.60
CA GLY A 354 13.52 -1.94 -7.10
C GLY A 354 13.52 -0.44 -7.43
N GLU A 355 14.13 0.38 -6.59
CA GLU A 355 14.24 1.82 -6.83
C GLU A 355 15.20 2.15 -7.98
N ALA A 356 16.31 1.39 -8.13
CA ALA A 356 17.23 1.52 -9.26
C ALA A 356 16.52 1.24 -10.60
N GLU A 357 15.76 0.15 -10.68
CA GLU A 357 15.00 -0.21 -11.89
C GLU A 357 13.93 0.85 -12.22
N LYS A 358 13.19 1.34 -11.22
CA LYS A 358 12.21 2.42 -11.40
C LYS A 358 12.87 3.69 -11.93
N LEU A 359 14.03 4.06 -11.39
CA LEU A 359 14.78 5.24 -11.84
C LEU A 359 15.25 5.07 -13.29
N ILE A 360 15.84 3.94 -13.65
CA ILE A 360 16.31 3.65 -15.02
C ILE A 360 15.14 3.77 -16.02
N ALA A 361 13.98 3.23 -15.65
CA ALA A 361 12.80 3.30 -16.49
C ALA A 361 12.28 4.75 -16.64
N SER A 362 12.18 5.50 -15.53
CA SER A 362 11.59 6.85 -15.53
C SER A 362 12.43 7.89 -16.29
N VAL A 363 13.76 7.72 -16.34
CA VAL A 363 14.66 8.63 -17.09
C VAL A 363 14.75 8.32 -18.58
N GLY A 364 13.96 7.37 -19.09
CA GLY A 364 13.85 7.09 -20.51
C GLY A 364 15.06 6.34 -21.12
N VAL A 365 15.73 5.50 -20.34
CA VAL A 365 16.77 4.59 -20.86
C VAL A 365 16.10 3.49 -21.70
N ILE A 366 16.58 3.29 -22.94
CA ILE A 366 16.10 2.26 -23.84
C ILE A 366 17.34 1.48 -24.29
N VAL A 367 17.51 0.27 -23.79
CA VAL A 367 18.69 -0.57 -24.02
C VAL A 367 18.35 -2.05 -23.90
N ASP A 368 19.21 -2.89 -24.44
CA ASP A 368 19.12 -4.34 -24.26
C ASP A 368 19.21 -4.76 -22.79
N ARG A 369 18.61 -5.92 -22.48
CA ARG A 369 18.56 -6.51 -21.14
C ARG A 369 19.91 -6.48 -20.42
N ALA A 370 20.99 -6.95 -21.09
CA ALA A 370 22.31 -7.06 -20.47
C ALA A 370 22.83 -5.71 -19.95
N VAL A 371 22.66 -4.65 -20.75
CA VAL A 371 23.10 -3.29 -20.39
C VAL A 371 22.26 -2.72 -19.25
N ARG A 372 20.93 -2.93 -19.28
CA ARG A 372 20.03 -2.47 -18.21
C ARG A 372 20.33 -3.17 -16.89
N VAL A 373 20.49 -4.49 -16.91
CA VAL A 373 20.78 -5.29 -15.71
C VAL A 373 22.12 -4.86 -15.09
N GLU A 374 23.19 -4.72 -15.90
CA GLU A 374 24.48 -4.22 -15.43
C GLU A 374 24.38 -2.84 -14.79
N LEU A 375 23.64 -1.91 -15.42
CA LEU A 375 23.40 -0.58 -14.87
C LEU A 375 22.66 -0.64 -13.53
N ALA A 376 21.63 -1.45 -13.43
CA ALA A 376 20.85 -1.60 -12.20
C ALA A 376 21.66 -2.25 -11.07
N GLU A 377 22.53 -3.21 -11.40
CA GLU A 377 23.47 -3.83 -10.46
C GLU A 377 24.53 -2.83 -9.97
N ASP A 378 25.13 -2.03 -10.89
CA ASP A 378 26.08 -0.98 -10.52
C ASP A 378 25.45 0.05 -9.59
N LEU A 379 24.27 0.57 -9.92
CA LEU A 379 23.53 1.52 -9.05
C LEU A 379 23.19 0.90 -7.69
N THR A 380 22.71 -0.33 -7.69
CA THR A 380 22.37 -1.06 -6.44
C THR A 380 23.61 -1.24 -5.56
N ALA A 381 24.73 -1.71 -6.16
CA ALA A 381 25.97 -1.92 -5.43
C ALA A 381 26.56 -0.60 -4.87
N ARG A 382 26.48 0.50 -5.62
CA ARG A 382 26.87 1.83 -5.14
C ARG A 382 25.99 2.29 -3.98
N ALA A 383 24.66 2.19 -4.11
CA ALA A 383 23.73 2.59 -3.06
C ALA A 383 23.91 1.76 -1.78
N VAL A 384 24.12 0.45 -1.89
CA VAL A 384 24.43 -0.42 -0.73
C VAL A 384 25.72 0.03 -0.02
N ARG A 385 26.75 0.45 -0.76
CA ARG A 385 27.99 0.98 -0.15
C ARG A 385 27.79 2.31 0.60
N GLU A 386 26.87 3.16 0.14
CA GLU A 386 26.51 4.42 0.82
C GLU A 386 25.60 4.20 2.04
N CYS A 387 24.95 3.05 2.15
CA CYS A 387 24.09 2.72 3.29
C CYS A 387 24.87 2.39 4.56
N ARG A 388 24.20 2.57 5.70
CA ARG A 388 24.62 2.13 7.03
C ARG A 388 23.87 0.87 7.44
N PRO A 389 24.51 -0.19 7.92
CA PRO A 389 23.81 -1.29 8.54
C PRO A 389 23.27 -0.86 9.92
N LEU A 390 22.02 -1.19 10.21
CA LEU A 390 21.42 -0.98 11.53
C LEU A 390 22.01 -1.92 12.59
N ARG A 391 22.40 -3.12 12.15
CA ARG A 391 23.13 -4.11 12.95
C ARG A 391 24.40 -4.51 12.20
N GLU A 392 25.55 -4.38 12.84
CA GLU A 392 26.86 -4.75 12.30
C GLU A 392 27.10 -6.28 12.39
N ARG A 393 26.21 -7.05 11.78
CA ARG A 393 26.26 -8.51 11.70
C ARG A 393 26.45 -8.95 10.26
N THR A 394 27.18 -10.05 10.05
CA THR A 394 27.44 -10.62 8.72
C THR A 394 26.49 -11.76 8.37
N ASP A 395 25.67 -12.19 9.32
CA ASP A 395 24.74 -13.31 9.21
C ASP A 395 23.27 -12.84 9.11
N VAL A 396 23.04 -11.56 8.77
CA VAL A 396 21.70 -11.01 8.52
C VAL A 396 21.19 -11.53 7.17
N PRO A 397 20.04 -12.20 7.10
CA PRO A 397 19.42 -12.60 5.85
C PRO A 397 19.15 -11.41 4.92
N ASP A 398 19.39 -11.60 3.61
CA ASP A 398 19.30 -10.53 2.61
C ASP A 398 17.90 -9.90 2.50
N HIS A 399 16.83 -10.62 2.86
CA HIS A 399 15.48 -10.10 2.83
C HIS A 399 15.16 -9.20 4.03
N ILE A 400 15.92 -9.30 5.13
CA ILE A 400 15.72 -8.45 6.31
C ILE A 400 16.21 -7.02 6.03
N ARG A 401 15.41 -6.03 6.39
CA ARG A 401 15.71 -4.62 6.19
C ARG A 401 16.71 -4.11 7.22
N ASN A 402 17.99 -4.31 6.95
CA ASN A 402 19.11 -3.94 7.83
C ASN A 402 19.89 -2.71 7.36
N LEU A 403 19.51 -2.08 6.26
CA LEU A 403 20.22 -0.92 5.71
C LEU A 403 19.40 0.36 5.93
N THR A 404 20.13 1.47 6.16
CA THR A 404 19.57 2.83 6.24
C THR A 404 20.56 3.83 5.64
N SER A 405 20.26 5.13 5.61
CA SER A 405 21.18 6.18 5.16
C SER A 405 21.62 7.08 6.29
N ASP A 406 22.77 7.75 6.12
CA ASP A 406 23.26 8.76 7.06
C ASP A 406 22.25 9.89 7.26
N ARG A 407 21.52 10.27 6.20
CA ARG A 407 20.45 11.27 6.27
C ARG A 407 19.30 10.84 7.21
N VAL A 408 18.85 9.61 7.11
CA VAL A 408 17.77 9.08 7.96
C VAL A 408 18.22 9.05 9.43
N LEU A 409 19.45 8.61 9.69
CA LEU A 409 20.02 8.60 11.04
C LEU A 409 20.19 10.02 11.60
N ALA A 410 20.65 10.97 10.77
CA ALA A 410 20.82 12.35 11.19
C ALA A 410 19.49 13.01 11.58
N ILE A 411 18.41 12.75 10.84
CA ILE A 411 17.08 13.28 11.15
C ILE A 411 16.58 12.77 12.50
N GLU A 412 16.71 11.46 12.77
CA GLU A 412 16.32 10.91 14.07
C GLU A 412 17.21 11.48 15.20
N ALA A 413 18.50 11.63 14.98
CA ALA A 413 19.41 12.23 15.95
C ALA A 413 19.05 13.69 16.25
N GLU A 414 18.78 14.51 15.24
CA GLU A 414 18.32 15.90 15.42
C GLU A 414 17.00 15.97 16.23
N LEU A 415 16.06 15.04 15.97
CA LEU A 415 14.83 14.96 16.74
C LEU A 415 15.09 14.60 18.20
N ILE A 416 15.95 13.60 18.45
CA ILE A 416 16.34 13.19 19.81
C ILE A 416 16.99 14.36 20.55
N ASP A 417 17.91 15.10 19.93
CA ASP A 417 18.58 16.25 20.53
C ASP A 417 17.58 17.36 20.88
N SER A 418 16.62 17.64 19.98
CA SER A 418 15.56 18.62 20.26
C SER A 418 14.64 18.18 21.40
N LEU A 419 14.21 16.93 21.41
CA LEU A 419 13.37 16.35 22.47
C LEU A 419 14.09 16.38 23.82
N ALA A 420 15.36 15.97 23.88
CA ALA A 420 16.18 15.99 25.09
C ALA A 420 16.35 17.41 25.62
N THR A 421 16.70 18.36 24.75
CA THR A 421 16.88 19.79 25.12
C THR A 421 15.61 20.37 25.70
N ARG A 422 14.45 20.13 25.07
CA ARG A 422 13.15 20.61 25.52
C ARG A 422 12.73 19.99 26.86
N SER A 423 13.13 18.74 27.11
CA SER A 423 12.84 18.04 28.35
C SER A 423 13.70 18.45 29.52
N MET A 424 14.81 19.18 29.31
CA MET A 424 15.66 19.69 30.40
C MET A 424 15.04 20.89 31.14
N GLY A 425 14.08 21.59 30.53
CA GLY A 425 13.41 22.74 31.10
C GLY A 425 12.56 22.40 32.36
N PRO A 426 12.09 23.39 33.11
CA PRO A 426 11.14 23.18 34.19
C PRO A 426 9.84 22.61 33.66
N VAL A 427 9.13 21.85 34.52
CA VAL A 427 7.75 21.40 34.27
C VAL A 427 6.91 21.91 35.41
N GLU A 428 6.10 22.92 35.16
CA GLU A 428 5.21 23.50 36.14
C GLU A 428 3.78 23.49 35.61
N HIS A 429 2.87 22.86 36.33
CA HIS A 429 1.46 22.86 36.00
C HIS A 429 0.77 24.08 36.58
N ALA A 430 -0.17 24.67 35.87
CA ALA A 430 -0.96 25.79 36.36
C ALA A 430 -1.71 25.40 37.65
N SER A 431 -1.56 26.18 38.71
CA SER A 431 -2.10 25.88 40.03
C SER A 431 -3.64 25.96 40.11
N ARG A 432 -4.30 26.67 39.18
CA ARG A 432 -5.75 26.82 39.10
C ARG A 432 -6.26 26.72 37.65
N VAL A 433 -7.21 25.84 37.44
CA VAL A 433 -7.94 25.72 36.17
C VAL A 433 -9.38 26.15 36.43
N HIS A 434 -9.73 27.38 36.03
CA HIS A 434 -11.08 27.91 36.17
C HIS A 434 -12.00 27.31 35.08
N GLY A 435 -13.27 27.06 35.41
CA GLY A 435 -14.27 26.59 34.42
C GLY A 435 -14.25 25.08 34.11
N ALA A 436 -13.32 24.30 34.67
CA ALA A 436 -13.09 22.90 34.35
C ALA A 436 -13.95 21.88 35.18
N GLY A 437 -15.07 22.31 35.76
CA GLY A 437 -15.88 21.45 36.65
C GLY A 437 -16.52 20.25 35.96
N HIS A 438 -16.67 20.28 34.65
CA HIS A 438 -17.22 19.21 33.84
C HIS A 438 -16.17 18.20 33.34
N LEU A 439 -14.89 18.48 33.55
CA LEU A 439 -13.79 17.62 33.16
C LEU A 439 -13.47 16.58 34.24
N ASP A 440 -13.01 15.40 33.82
CA ASP A 440 -12.44 14.42 34.73
C ASP A 440 -11.06 14.85 35.26
N ILE A 441 -10.47 14.05 36.15
CA ILE A 441 -9.20 14.39 36.81
C ILE A 441 -8.05 14.44 35.77
N ALA A 442 -7.98 13.47 34.88
CA ALA A 442 -6.93 13.37 33.86
C ALA A 442 -7.04 14.54 32.86
N GLN A 443 -8.23 14.87 32.40
CA GLN A 443 -8.48 16.04 31.55
C GLN A 443 -8.09 17.34 32.22
N ARG A 444 -8.41 17.54 33.53
CA ARG A 444 -7.97 18.71 34.29
C ARG A 444 -6.46 18.80 34.40
N THR A 445 -5.77 17.66 34.61
CA THR A 445 -4.30 17.61 34.64
C THR A 445 -3.70 18.02 33.31
N VAL A 446 -4.26 17.55 32.19
CA VAL A 446 -3.84 17.97 30.84
C VAL A 446 -4.02 19.48 30.64
N VAL A 447 -5.17 20.04 31.04
CA VAL A 447 -5.41 21.50 30.96
C VAL A 447 -4.39 22.28 31.81
N ALA A 448 -4.12 21.82 33.03
CA ALA A 448 -3.14 22.46 33.92
C ALA A 448 -1.71 22.40 33.34
N ALA A 449 -1.33 21.31 32.71
CA ALA A 449 -0.04 21.16 32.06
C ALA A 449 0.10 22.07 30.82
N LEU A 450 -0.90 22.10 29.95
CA LEU A 450 -0.91 22.96 28.76
C LEU A 450 -0.86 24.45 29.12
N ALA A 451 -1.54 24.83 30.19
CA ALA A 451 -1.55 26.21 30.69
C ALA A 451 -0.29 26.56 31.53
N GLY A 452 0.48 25.58 31.92
CA GLY A 452 1.70 25.71 32.71
C GLY A 452 2.94 26.09 31.90
N GLU A 453 4.10 25.78 32.47
CA GLU A 453 5.41 26.00 31.86
C GLU A 453 6.07 24.65 31.59
N ALA A 454 6.32 24.32 30.35
CA ALA A 454 7.07 23.14 29.92
C ALA A 454 7.63 23.38 28.51
N GLY A 455 8.80 22.83 28.23
CA GLY A 455 9.37 22.85 26.89
C GLY A 455 8.74 21.81 25.95
N LEU A 456 8.37 20.64 26.53
CA LEU A 456 7.76 19.50 25.83
C LEU A 456 6.68 18.88 26.72
N LEU A 457 5.53 18.59 26.13
CA LEU A 457 4.45 17.78 26.72
C LEU A 457 4.13 16.62 25.80
N VAL A 458 3.92 15.45 26.34
CA VAL A 458 3.39 14.27 25.64
C VAL A 458 2.09 13.88 26.29
N ILE A 459 1.00 13.86 25.54
CA ILE A 459 -0.34 13.57 26.01
C ILE A 459 -0.88 12.39 25.20
N GLU A 460 -0.99 11.25 25.87
CA GLU A 460 -1.53 10.05 25.23
C GLU A 460 -2.99 9.85 25.63
N GLY A 461 -3.82 9.48 24.69
CA GLY A 461 -5.22 9.20 24.95
C GLY A 461 -5.83 8.27 23.94
N ALA A 462 -6.47 7.21 24.42
CA ALA A 462 -7.22 6.27 23.59
C ALA A 462 -8.32 6.95 22.76
N ALA A 463 -8.91 6.20 21.83
CA ALA A 463 -10.06 6.68 21.05
C ALA A 463 -11.23 7.02 21.99
N GLY A 464 -11.71 8.28 21.94
CA GLY A 464 -12.89 8.69 22.72
C GLY A 464 -12.66 9.13 24.17
N THR A 465 -11.42 9.43 24.56
CA THR A 465 -11.07 9.93 25.91
C THR A 465 -11.33 11.43 26.12
N GLY A 466 -12.03 12.11 25.18
CA GLY A 466 -12.39 13.52 25.33
C GLY A 466 -11.22 14.48 25.12
N LYS A 467 -10.20 14.09 24.31
CA LYS A 467 -9.06 14.95 23.95
C LYS A 467 -9.50 16.37 23.56
N THR A 468 -10.44 16.47 22.63
CA THR A 468 -10.94 17.75 22.12
C THR A 468 -11.61 18.63 23.20
N THR A 469 -12.31 18.01 24.16
CA THR A 469 -12.92 18.70 25.30
C THR A 469 -11.85 19.33 26.21
N ALA A 470 -10.79 18.58 26.47
CA ALA A 470 -9.65 19.09 27.25
C ALA A 470 -8.94 20.24 26.51
N LEU A 471 -8.77 20.14 25.17
CA LEU A 471 -8.16 21.20 24.37
C LEU A 471 -9.00 22.48 24.35
N ALA A 472 -10.32 22.39 24.25
CA ALA A 472 -11.20 23.56 24.30
C ALA A 472 -11.08 24.29 25.66
N ALA A 473 -11.03 23.54 26.76
CA ALA A 473 -10.82 24.11 28.07
C ALA A 473 -9.40 24.70 28.24
N ALA A 474 -8.36 24.04 27.71
CA ALA A 474 -6.98 24.55 27.75
C ALA A 474 -6.84 25.86 26.98
N ARG A 475 -7.50 25.99 25.82
CA ARG A 475 -7.54 27.23 25.05
C ARG A 475 -8.12 28.39 25.89
N GLU A 476 -9.25 28.18 26.57
CA GLU A 476 -9.86 29.22 27.40
C GLU A 476 -8.93 29.70 28.52
N VAL A 477 -8.20 28.78 29.15
CA VAL A 477 -7.22 29.12 30.19
C VAL A 477 -6.02 29.87 29.61
N LEU A 478 -5.50 29.45 28.46
CA LEU A 478 -4.37 30.11 27.78
C LEU A 478 -4.76 31.52 27.32
N ASP A 479 -5.94 31.70 26.71
CA ASP A 479 -6.45 32.99 26.25
C ASP A 479 -6.60 33.99 27.42
N ALA A 480 -6.97 33.51 28.62
CA ALA A 480 -7.05 34.33 29.82
C ALA A 480 -5.67 34.82 30.34
N HIS A 481 -4.59 34.26 29.83
CA HIS A 481 -3.19 34.63 30.17
C HIS A 481 -2.44 35.22 28.97
N ASP A 482 -3.16 35.68 27.92
CA ASP A 482 -2.58 36.25 26.69
C ASP A 482 -1.64 35.28 25.95
N ARG A 483 -1.85 33.97 26.11
CA ARG A 483 -1.12 32.90 25.43
C ARG A 483 -2.03 32.20 24.44
N ARG A 484 -1.51 31.76 23.33
CA ARG A 484 -2.31 31.07 22.28
C ARG A 484 -2.08 29.58 22.28
N LEU A 485 -3.14 28.82 22.04
CA LEU A 485 -3.08 27.43 21.63
C LEU A 485 -3.13 27.37 20.10
N VAL A 486 -2.02 27.03 19.46
CA VAL A 486 -1.92 26.84 18.01
C VAL A 486 -1.96 25.35 17.72
N VAL A 487 -3.06 24.86 17.15
CA VAL A 487 -3.24 23.43 16.87
C VAL A 487 -2.77 23.11 15.45
N VAL A 488 -1.93 22.10 15.30
CA VAL A 488 -1.57 21.52 14.01
C VAL A 488 -1.90 20.05 13.96
N THR A 489 -2.30 19.58 12.79
CA THR A 489 -2.66 18.18 12.56
C THR A 489 -2.00 17.67 11.29
N PRO A 490 -1.75 16.37 11.14
CA PRO A 490 -1.17 15.80 9.92
C PRO A 490 -2.02 16.05 8.67
N THR A 491 -3.34 16.21 8.81
CA THR A 491 -4.26 16.36 7.67
C THR A 491 -5.07 17.65 7.76
N LEU A 492 -5.43 18.23 6.60
CA LEU A 492 -6.29 19.42 6.53
C LEU A 492 -7.69 19.14 7.10
N LYS A 493 -8.26 17.95 6.85
CA LYS A 493 -9.57 17.54 7.38
C LYS A 493 -9.58 17.55 8.91
N ALA A 494 -8.55 16.98 9.55
CA ALA A 494 -8.43 17.01 11.00
C ALA A 494 -8.29 18.45 11.55
N ALA A 495 -7.53 19.32 10.85
CA ALA A 495 -7.41 20.73 11.22
C ALA A 495 -8.76 21.48 11.17
N GLN A 496 -9.57 21.23 10.16
CA GLN A 496 -10.91 21.81 10.04
C GLN A 496 -11.82 21.35 11.20
N THR A 497 -11.76 20.07 11.54
CA THR A 497 -12.51 19.50 12.66
C THR A 497 -12.04 20.12 14.01
N ALA A 498 -10.73 20.18 14.23
CA ALA A 498 -10.15 20.79 15.43
C ALA A 498 -10.54 22.26 15.56
N ARG A 499 -10.52 23.04 14.46
CA ARG A 499 -10.95 24.45 14.45
C ARG A 499 -12.41 24.60 14.88
N GLN A 500 -13.31 23.75 14.42
CA GLN A 500 -14.72 23.79 14.77
C GLN A 500 -14.99 23.37 16.23
N GLN A 501 -14.28 22.35 16.70
CA GLN A 501 -14.55 21.75 18.02
C GLN A 501 -13.78 22.43 19.16
N VAL A 502 -12.54 22.84 18.92
CA VAL A 502 -11.71 23.54 19.94
C VAL A 502 -11.96 25.05 19.93
N GLY A 503 -12.36 25.60 18.77
CA GLY A 503 -12.63 27.02 18.62
C GLY A 503 -11.35 27.88 18.57
N THR A 504 -10.23 27.30 18.11
CA THR A 504 -8.93 28.01 17.96
C THR A 504 -8.42 27.91 16.54
N ASP A 505 -7.37 28.65 16.23
CA ASP A 505 -6.66 28.50 14.96
C ASP A 505 -6.05 27.11 14.87
N ALA A 506 -6.47 26.35 13.86
CA ALA A 506 -5.97 25.01 13.59
C ALA A 506 -5.57 24.90 12.11
N PHE A 507 -4.41 24.29 11.86
CA PHE A 507 -3.78 24.19 10.55
C PHE A 507 -3.29 22.78 10.26
N SER A 508 -3.16 22.42 8.97
CA SER A 508 -2.37 21.23 8.66
C SER A 508 -0.88 21.53 8.92
N ALA A 509 -0.14 20.52 9.41
CA ALA A 509 1.30 20.63 9.62
C ALA A 509 2.02 21.08 8.36
N ALA A 510 1.67 20.49 7.19
CA ALA A 510 2.21 20.89 5.90
C ALA A 510 2.01 22.39 5.59
N TRP A 511 0.85 22.96 5.92
CA TRP A 511 0.61 24.39 5.69
C TRP A 511 1.48 25.25 6.60
N LEU A 512 1.57 24.93 7.89
CA LEU A 512 2.37 25.71 8.84
C LEU A 512 3.86 25.71 8.45
N ILE A 513 4.44 24.54 8.19
CA ILE A 513 5.86 24.45 7.81
C ILE A 513 6.15 25.16 6.48
N HIS A 514 5.20 25.09 5.52
CA HIS A 514 5.32 25.82 4.26
C HIS A 514 5.32 27.33 4.46
N GLN A 515 4.50 27.88 5.38
CA GLN A 515 4.50 29.31 5.75
C GLN A 515 5.86 29.76 6.32
N HIS A 516 6.57 28.86 7.01
CA HIS A 516 7.90 29.10 7.58
C HIS A 516 9.06 28.76 6.63
N GLY A 517 8.76 28.63 5.32
CA GLY A 517 9.77 28.51 4.27
C GLY A 517 10.24 27.08 4.00
N PHE A 518 9.73 26.07 4.68
CA PHE A 518 10.06 24.69 4.33
C PHE A 518 9.42 24.28 3.01
N ARG A 519 10.19 23.57 2.18
CA ARG A 519 9.77 23.04 0.88
C ARG A 519 10.23 21.61 0.76
N TRP A 520 9.42 20.80 0.11
CA TRP A 520 9.74 19.41 -0.22
C TRP A 520 9.17 19.08 -1.60
N ASP A 521 9.78 18.11 -2.25
CA ASP A 521 9.34 17.59 -3.54
C ASP A 521 8.81 16.15 -3.43
N GLU A 522 8.38 15.59 -4.55
CA GLU A 522 7.86 14.21 -4.64
C GLU A 522 8.94 13.15 -4.39
N ASP A 523 10.21 13.51 -4.57
CA ASP A 523 11.37 12.65 -4.32
C ASP A 523 11.77 12.61 -2.83
N GLY A 524 11.24 13.54 -2.00
CA GLY A 524 11.53 13.62 -0.58
C GLY A 524 12.73 14.51 -0.25
N HIS A 525 13.15 15.41 -1.17
CA HIS A 525 14.13 16.44 -0.84
C HIS A 525 13.45 17.56 -0.05
N TRP A 526 14.09 17.93 1.05
CA TRP A 526 13.68 19.04 1.88
C TRP A 526 14.65 20.20 1.74
N SER A 527 14.10 21.38 1.62
CA SER A 527 14.85 22.65 1.57
C SER A 527 14.16 23.70 2.42
N GLN A 528 14.87 24.76 2.74
CA GLN A 528 14.32 25.91 3.43
C GLN A 528 14.66 27.19 2.67
N VAL A 529 13.67 28.03 2.46
CA VAL A 529 13.79 29.32 1.82
C VAL A 529 13.39 30.42 2.82
N ASP A 530 13.88 31.61 2.62
CA ASP A 530 13.44 32.76 3.41
C ASP A 530 11.95 33.02 3.17
N ALA A 531 11.17 33.08 4.23
CA ALA A 531 9.74 33.33 4.17
C ALA A 531 9.27 34.18 5.34
N SER A 532 8.28 35.00 5.08
CA SER A 532 7.56 35.75 6.12
C SER A 532 6.21 35.07 6.33
N PRO A 533 6.02 34.36 7.43
CA PRO A 533 4.77 33.64 7.67
C PRO A 533 3.59 34.59 7.85
N ASP A 534 2.41 34.19 7.43
CA ASP A 534 1.13 34.84 7.72
C ASP A 534 1.03 35.11 9.23
N ALA A 535 0.35 36.18 9.61
CA ALA A 535 0.19 36.57 11.03
C ALA A 535 -0.39 35.44 11.90
N ARG A 536 -1.28 34.63 11.33
CA ARG A 536 -1.87 33.47 12.03
C ARG A 536 -0.91 32.28 12.15
N ALA A 537 0.05 32.16 11.22
CA ALA A 537 1.06 31.12 11.22
C ALA A 537 2.26 31.46 12.11
N ARG A 538 2.43 32.74 12.46
CA ARG A 538 3.54 33.20 13.29
C ARG A 538 3.35 32.79 14.73
N LEU A 539 4.27 31.98 15.26
CA LEU A 539 4.34 31.66 16.68
C LEU A 539 5.02 32.79 17.46
N LEU A 540 4.55 33.02 18.68
CA LEU A 540 5.10 34.02 19.62
C LEU A 540 5.65 33.28 20.85
N PRO A 541 6.59 33.95 21.60
CA PRO A 541 7.05 33.41 22.87
C PRO A 541 5.88 33.19 23.83
N GLY A 542 5.82 32.00 24.44
CA GLY A 542 4.74 31.61 25.36
C GLY A 542 3.56 30.91 24.66
N ASP A 543 3.48 30.88 23.34
CA ASP A 543 2.49 30.06 22.63
C ASP A 543 2.71 28.57 22.88
N VAL A 544 1.62 27.80 22.77
CA VAL A 544 1.66 26.34 22.78
C VAL A 544 1.39 25.84 21.35
N LEU A 545 2.42 25.27 20.72
CA LEU A 545 2.26 24.52 19.47
C LEU A 545 1.83 23.11 19.81
N LEU A 546 0.55 22.81 19.62
CA LEU A 546 0.00 21.49 19.87
C LEU A 546 -0.15 20.72 18.57
N VAL A 547 0.46 19.54 18.49
CA VAL A 547 0.27 18.59 17.40
C VAL A 547 -0.79 17.58 17.82
N ASP A 548 -1.99 17.68 17.27
CA ASP A 548 -3.06 16.69 17.47
C ASP A 548 -2.93 15.58 16.42
N GLU A 549 -3.31 14.34 16.79
CA GLU A 549 -3.05 13.11 16.04
C GLU A 549 -1.55 12.89 15.78
N ALA A 550 -0.70 13.22 16.76
CA ALA A 550 0.76 13.19 16.65
C ALA A 550 1.33 11.79 16.33
N GLY A 551 0.59 10.71 16.58
CA GLY A 551 0.96 9.36 16.14
C GLY A 551 1.13 9.22 14.62
N MET A 552 0.46 10.08 13.83
CA MET A 552 0.58 10.13 12.37
C MET A 552 1.64 11.12 11.87
N LEU A 553 2.41 11.76 12.76
CA LEU A 553 3.42 12.73 12.38
C LEU A 553 4.69 12.02 11.90
N ASP A 554 5.13 12.32 10.68
CA ASP A 554 6.41 11.84 10.16
C ASP A 554 7.60 12.65 10.74
N GLN A 555 8.79 12.05 10.72
CA GLN A 555 9.99 12.62 11.33
C GLN A 555 10.47 13.91 10.66
N ASP A 556 10.37 14.03 9.33
CA ASP A 556 10.77 15.25 8.62
C ASP A 556 9.85 16.43 8.96
N THR A 557 8.55 16.19 9.00
CA THR A 557 7.55 17.20 9.41
C THR A 557 7.73 17.58 10.89
N ALA A 558 7.98 16.61 11.77
CA ALA A 558 8.25 16.87 13.20
C ALA A 558 9.47 17.75 13.39
N ARG A 559 10.58 17.44 12.70
CA ARG A 559 11.81 18.24 12.71
C ARG A 559 11.55 19.70 12.33
N ALA A 560 10.77 19.90 11.26
CA ALA A 560 10.42 21.25 10.80
C ALA A 560 9.55 22.00 11.83
N LEU A 561 8.56 21.33 12.43
CA LEU A 561 7.71 21.93 13.48
C LEU A 561 8.51 22.29 14.74
N PHE A 562 9.43 21.43 15.16
CA PHE A 562 10.28 21.70 16.31
C PHE A 562 11.21 22.88 16.05
N ALA A 563 11.81 22.96 14.87
CA ALA A 563 12.63 24.11 14.48
C ALA A 563 11.83 25.44 14.46
N ILE A 564 10.55 25.41 14.09
CA ILE A 564 9.67 26.58 14.13
C ILE A 564 9.39 26.97 15.59
N ALA A 565 9.06 26.00 16.44
CA ALA A 565 8.79 26.22 17.85
C ALA A 565 10.03 26.72 18.62
N ASP A 566 11.24 26.22 18.29
CA ASP A 566 12.52 26.67 18.87
C ASP A 566 12.78 28.15 18.58
N ARG A 567 12.60 28.60 17.34
CA ARG A 567 12.76 29.99 16.93
C ARG A 567 11.80 30.95 17.66
N ALA A 568 10.63 30.45 18.01
CA ALA A 568 9.58 31.21 18.68
C ALA A 568 9.62 31.09 20.21
N HIS A 569 10.46 30.21 20.76
CA HIS A 569 10.43 29.83 22.17
C HIS A 569 9.04 29.37 22.61
N ALA A 570 8.34 28.60 21.77
CA ALA A 570 7.03 28.07 22.03
C ALA A 570 7.12 26.68 22.70
N THR A 571 6.16 26.36 23.56
CA THR A 571 5.97 24.99 24.08
C THR A 571 5.57 24.08 22.95
N VAL A 572 6.09 22.85 22.91
CA VAL A 572 5.60 21.79 22.03
C VAL A 572 4.77 20.79 22.83
N ALA A 573 3.55 20.56 22.42
CA ALA A 573 2.69 19.52 22.97
C ALA A 573 2.34 18.51 21.88
N LEU A 574 2.65 17.23 22.11
CA LEU A 574 2.29 16.12 21.22
C LEU A 574 1.10 15.39 21.81
N LEU A 575 -0.04 15.47 21.16
CA LEU A 575 -1.27 14.79 21.57
C LEU A 575 -1.60 13.70 20.57
N GLY A 576 -1.81 12.48 21.02
CA GLY A 576 -2.15 11.38 20.12
C GLY A 576 -2.30 10.04 20.83
N ASP A 577 -2.37 9.01 20.04
CA ASP A 577 -2.40 7.63 20.48
C ASP A 577 -1.41 6.83 19.60
N ARG A 578 -0.31 6.37 20.19
CA ARG A 578 0.72 5.61 19.46
C ARG A 578 0.25 4.23 18.98
N HIS A 579 -0.88 3.75 19.49
CA HIS A 579 -1.49 2.48 19.09
C HIS A 579 -2.49 2.64 17.94
N GLN A 580 -2.84 3.87 17.55
CA GLN A 580 -3.60 4.16 16.36
C GLN A 580 -2.70 4.13 15.11
N LEU A 581 -3.25 4.52 13.95
CA LEU A 581 -2.51 4.45 12.70
C LEU A 581 -1.23 5.30 12.74
N PRO A 582 -0.10 4.74 12.34
CA PRO A 582 1.17 5.44 12.30
C PRO A 582 1.24 6.43 11.15
N ALA A 583 2.30 7.20 11.09
CA ALA A 583 2.63 8.04 9.94
C ALA A 583 2.72 7.22 8.64
N VAL A 584 2.38 7.86 7.52
CA VAL A 584 2.68 7.31 6.19
C VAL A 584 4.15 7.65 5.88
N GLY A 585 5.04 6.70 6.09
CA GLY A 585 6.48 6.88 6.02
C GLY A 585 7.15 6.71 7.38
N ARG A 586 8.24 7.44 7.64
CA ARG A 586 9.01 7.35 8.88
C ARG A 586 8.30 8.08 10.02
N GLY A 587 7.70 7.32 10.92
CA GLY A 587 6.97 7.81 12.08
C GLY A 587 7.74 7.69 13.41
N GLY A 588 7.02 7.36 14.49
CA GLY A 588 7.59 7.11 15.81
C GLY A 588 7.92 8.35 16.62
N VAL A 589 7.45 9.52 16.21
CA VAL A 589 7.76 10.79 16.91
C VAL A 589 7.23 10.78 18.34
N VAL A 590 6.01 10.28 18.58
CA VAL A 590 5.44 10.17 19.91
C VAL A 590 6.20 9.13 20.75
N ASP A 591 6.60 8.01 20.15
CA ASP A 591 7.40 6.95 20.80
C ASP A 591 8.77 7.48 21.23
N LEU A 592 9.43 8.27 20.36
CA LEU A 592 10.67 8.95 20.72
C LEU A 592 10.45 9.97 21.85
N ALA A 593 9.43 10.82 21.71
CA ALA A 593 9.14 11.84 22.72
C ALA A 593 8.79 11.24 24.08
N ALA A 594 8.02 10.16 24.13
CA ALA A 594 7.68 9.47 25.37
C ALA A 594 8.88 8.89 26.12
N ARG A 595 9.98 8.57 25.42
CA ARG A 595 11.24 8.11 26.06
C ARG A 595 12.06 9.23 26.67
N TRP A 596 11.94 10.46 26.17
CA TRP A 596 12.76 11.60 26.58
C TRP A 596 12.02 12.58 27.49
N VAL A 597 10.69 12.64 27.41
CA VAL A 597 9.89 13.53 28.24
C VAL A 597 9.99 13.16 29.73
N ARG A 598 9.95 14.16 30.60
CA ARG A 598 9.88 13.91 32.05
C ARG A 598 8.55 13.26 32.44
N PRO A 599 8.50 12.44 33.49
CA PRO A 599 7.25 11.80 33.93
C PRO A 599 6.11 12.79 34.19
N GLU A 600 6.42 13.97 34.73
CA GLU A 600 5.43 15.00 35.05
C GLU A 600 4.85 15.68 33.81
N ALA A 601 5.53 15.57 32.67
CA ALA A 601 5.11 16.10 31.36
C ALA A 601 4.62 15.01 30.41
N HIS A 602 4.57 13.75 30.83
CA HIS A 602 3.94 12.62 30.16
C HIS A 602 2.59 12.34 30.82
N LEU A 603 1.51 12.63 30.10
CA LEU A 603 0.15 12.60 30.61
C LEU A 603 -0.68 11.58 29.86
N GLU A 604 -1.55 10.88 30.55
CA GLU A 604 -2.43 9.87 29.97
C GLU A 604 -3.90 10.20 30.23
N LEU A 605 -4.72 10.10 29.20
CA LEU A 605 -6.17 10.17 29.24
C LEU A 605 -6.73 8.74 29.17
N GLU A 606 -7.10 8.17 30.31
CA GLU A 606 -7.49 6.77 30.44
C GLU A 606 -9.00 6.54 30.28
N SER A 607 -9.82 7.52 30.67
CA SER A 607 -11.28 7.39 30.68
C SER A 607 -11.87 7.47 29.26
N VAL A 608 -12.44 6.39 28.76
CA VAL A 608 -13.08 6.34 27.45
C VAL A 608 -14.56 6.73 27.58
N HIS A 609 -14.97 7.78 26.88
CA HIS A 609 -16.33 8.34 26.90
C HIS A 609 -17.13 8.12 25.61
N ARG A 610 -16.52 7.50 24.58
CA ARG A 610 -17.12 7.37 23.26
C ARG A 610 -18.27 6.39 23.22
N PHE A 611 -18.11 5.25 23.86
CA PHE A 611 -19.04 4.13 23.73
C PHE A 611 -20.22 4.24 24.67
N ALA A 612 -21.40 3.88 24.15
CA ALA A 612 -22.60 3.79 24.97
C ALA A 612 -22.53 2.64 26.01
N ASP A 613 -21.76 1.59 25.69
CA ASP A 613 -21.52 0.44 26.57
C ASP A 613 -20.13 0.52 27.23
N PRO A 614 -20.07 0.65 28.57
CA PRO A 614 -18.79 0.68 29.28
C PRO A 614 -17.96 -0.60 29.13
N ALA A 615 -18.61 -1.77 28.99
CA ALA A 615 -17.88 -3.03 28.79
C ALA A 615 -17.16 -3.06 27.43
N TYR A 616 -17.66 -2.37 26.42
CA TYR A 616 -16.98 -2.20 25.15
C TYR A 616 -15.77 -1.26 25.28
N ALA A 617 -15.86 -0.25 26.14
CA ALA A 617 -14.72 0.61 26.42
C ALA A 617 -13.51 -0.19 26.95
N ASP A 618 -13.74 -1.11 27.88
CA ASP A 618 -12.68 -2.00 28.41
C ASP A 618 -12.11 -2.90 27.31
N LEU A 619 -12.95 -3.50 26.46
CA LEU A 619 -12.49 -4.29 25.31
C LEU A 619 -11.65 -3.44 24.34
N SER A 620 -12.02 -2.18 24.12
CA SER A 620 -11.27 -1.28 23.24
C SER A 620 -9.88 -0.97 23.77
N LEU A 621 -9.69 -0.92 25.09
CA LEU A 621 -8.37 -0.75 25.73
C LEU A 621 -7.51 -2.00 25.60
N LEU A 622 -8.08 -3.20 25.72
CA LEU A 622 -7.36 -4.46 25.43
C LEU A 622 -6.92 -4.54 23.97
N MET A 623 -7.77 -4.14 23.00
CA MET A 623 -7.41 -4.05 21.59
C MET A 623 -6.30 -3.02 21.36
N ARG A 624 -6.34 -1.88 22.06
CA ARG A 624 -5.30 -0.84 22.00
C ARG A 624 -3.94 -1.38 22.38
N GLY A 625 -3.86 -2.13 23.46
CA GLY A 625 -2.61 -2.75 23.94
C GLY A 625 -2.18 -3.98 23.14
N GLY A 626 -3.06 -4.56 22.34
CA GLY A 626 -2.84 -5.86 21.69
C GLY A 626 -2.81 -7.02 22.68
N GLU A 627 -3.41 -6.83 23.87
CA GLU A 627 -3.41 -7.80 24.95
C GLU A 627 -4.53 -8.85 24.76
N CYS A 628 -4.21 -10.10 25.05
CA CYS A 628 -5.17 -11.22 25.03
C CYS A 628 -6.11 -11.25 23.79
N PRO A 629 -5.61 -11.12 22.55
CA PRO A 629 -6.47 -10.93 21.38
C PRO A 629 -7.48 -12.06 21.17
N GLY A 630 -7.17 -13.29 21.64
CA GLY A 630 -8.10 -14.41 21.60
C GLY A 630 -9.30 -14.21 22.54
N GLU A 631 -9.10 -13.69 23.76
CA GLU A 631 -10.17 -13.39 24.70
C GLU A 631 -11.04 -12.22 24.22
N VAL A 632 -10.40 -11.22 23.59
CA VAL A 632 -11.11 -10.11 22.93
C VAL A 632 -12.01 -10.63 21.81
N PHE A 633 -11.51 -11.54 20.96
CA PHE A 633 -12.33 -12.17 19.92
C PHE A 633 -13.53 -12.90 20.52
N ASP A 634 -13.30 -13.73 21.55
CA ASP A 634 -14.34 -14.51 22.21
C ASP A 634 -15.43 -13.61 22.82
N ALA A 635 -15.03 -12.47 23.42
CA ALA A 635 -15.95 -11.47 23.96
C ALA A 635 -16.75 -10.76 22.86
N LEU A 636 -16.11 -10.37 21.76
CA LEU A 636 -16.78 -9.75 20.60
C LEU A 636 -17.75 -10.73 19.92
N ALA A 637 -17.36 -12.01 19.79
CA ALA A 637 -18.21 -13.06 19.24
C ALA A 637 -19.46 -13.29 20.10
N ALA A 638 -19.30 -13.34 21.44
CA ALA A 638 -20.42 -13.44 22.36
C ALA A 638 -21.40 -12.27 22.27
N ARG A 639 -20.95 -11.10 21.84
CA ARG A 639 -21.73 -9.89 21.61
C ARG A 639 -22.38 -9.85 20.21
N GLY A 640 -22.08 -10.78 19.33
CA GLY A 640 -22.49 -10.76 17.93
C GLY A 640 -21.82 -9.67 17.10
N GLU A 641 -20.61 -9.29 17.49
CA GLU A 641 -19.77 -8.27 16.83
C GLU A 641 -18.64 -8.90 15.98
N ILE A 642 -18.65 -10.23 15.83
CA ILE A 642 -17.85 -10.99 14.86
C ILE A 642 -18.81 -11.65 13.86
N VAL A 643 -18.56 -11.47 12.59
CA VAL A 643 -19.27 -12.14 11.50
C VAL A 643 -18.25 -12.91 10.65
N VAL A 644 -18.45 -14.21 10.53
CA VAL A 644 -17.60 -15.09 9.73
C VAL A 644 -18.31 -15.39 8.42
N HIS A 645 -17.63 -15.20 7.31
CA HIS A 645 -18.11 -15.49 5.96
C HIS A 645 -17.35 -16.64 5.35
N ALA A 646 -18.04 -17.48 4.58
CA ALA A 646 -17.41 -18.62 3.88
C ALA A 646 -16.55 -18.18 2.69
N SER A 647 -16.75 -16.94 2.17
CA SER A 647 -16.00 -16.44 1.03
C SER A 647 -15.91 -14.90 1.02
N GLU A 648 -14.93 -14.36 0.27
CA GLU A 648 -14.83 -12.91 0.03
C GLU A 648 -16.08 -12.33 -0.63
N VAL A 649 -16.74 -13.12 -1.48
CA VAL A 649 -17.97 -12.73 -2.17
C VAL A 649 -19.12 -12.56 -1.18
N GLU A 650 -19.34 -13.53 -0.31
CA GLU A 650 -20.37 -13.46 0.72
C GLU A 650 -20.14 -12.25 1.65
N CYS A 651 -18.89 -12.02 2.01
CA CYS A 651 -18.51 -10.85 2.80
C CYS A 651 -18.84 -9.54 2.05
N ALA A 652 -18.45 -9.44 0.78
CA ALA A 652 -18.70 -8.25 -0.04
C ALA A 652 -20.19 -8.01 -0.27
N ASP A 653 -20.98 -9.06 -0.51
CA ASP A 653 -22.43 -8.99 -0.68
C ASP A 653 -23.12 -8.52 0.61
N ALA A 654 -22.76 -9.08 1.75
CA ALA A 654 -23.31 -8.68 3.05
C ALA A 654 -23.02 -7.20 3.35
N LEU A 655 -21.78 -6.75 3.05
CA LEU A 655 -21.40 -5.35 3.23
C LEU A 655 -22.08 -4.41 2.23
N ALA A 656 -22.33 -4.89 1.01
CA ALA A 656 -23.07 -4.13 0.00
C ALA A 656 -24.53 -3.91 0.43
N ASP A 657 -25.17 -4.93 1.02
CA ASP A 657 -26.53 -4.80 1.56
C ASP A 657 -26.57 -3.82 2.74
N ILE A 658 -25.60 -3.89 3.66
CA ILE A 658 -25.46 -2.97 4.79
C ILE A 658 -25.26 -1.53 4.30
N GLY A 659 -24.31 -1.31 3.40
CA GLY A 659 -24.01 0.02 2.86
C GLY A 659 -25.12 0.61 1.98
N ALA A 660 -25.93 -0.24 1.33
CA ALA A 660 -27.10 0.20 0.57
C ALA A 660 -28.29 0.57 1.48
N ALA A 661 -28.45 -0.11 2.60
CA ALA A 661 -29.56 0.11 3.52
C ALA A 661 -29.40 1.33 4.44
N GLY A 662 -28.15 1.80 4.68
CA GLY A 662 -27.91 2.86 5.66
C GLY A 662 -26.63 3.67 5.45
N GLU A 663 -26.35 4.56 6.43
CA GLU A 663 -25.15 5.40 6.47
C GLU A 663 -24.05 4.80 7.36
N GLU A 664 -23.96 3.48 7.44
CA GLU A 664 -22.97 2.80 8.26
C GLU A 664 -21.56 2.94 7.65
N LEU A 665 -20.55 3.05 8.50
CA LEU A 665 -19.16 3.19 8.06
C LEU A 665 -18.54 1.81 7.79
N ILE A 666 -18.21 1.54 6.54
CA ILE A 666 -17.52 0.31 6.13
C ILE A 666 -16.05 0.62 5.93
N ILE A 667 -15.19 -0.19 6.56
CA ILE A 667 -13.74 -0.03 6.57
C ILE A 667 -13.10 -1.30 6.03
N ALA A 668 -12.20 -1.16 5.06
CA ALA A 668 -11.42 -2.27 4.52
C ALA A 668 -9.92 -1.92 4.50
N ASP A 669 -9.08 -2.93 4.40
CA ASP A 669 -7.63 -2.79 4.53
C ASP A 669 -6.91 -2.34 3.25
N THR A 670 -7.49 -2.63 2.07
CA THR A 670 -6.89 -2.26 0.78
C THR A 670 -7.78 -1.32 -0.02
N ARG A 671 -7.17 -0.53 -0.90
CA ARG A 671 -7.90 0.37 -1.80
C ARG A 671 -8.69 -0.39 -2.86
N GLU A 672 -8.19 -1.54 -3.28
CA GLU A 672 -8.85 -2.45 -4.22
C GLU A 672 -10.15 -2.97 -3.63
N LEU A 673 -10.11 -3.46 -2.39
CA LEU A 673 -11.29 -3.95 -1.68
C LEU A 673 -12.30 -2.83 -1.42
N VAL A 674 -11.83 -1.63 -1.00
CA VAL A 674 -12.68 -0.44 -0.85
C VAL A 674 -13.38 -0.11 -2.17
N GLY A 675 -12.65 -0.09 -3.30
CA GLY A 675 -13.23 0.16 -4.62
C GLY A 675 -14.27 -0.89 -5.02
N SER A 676 -14.01 -2.16 -4.73
CA SER A 676 -14.94 -3.27 -4.99
C SER A 676 -16.23 -3.13 -4.17
N ILE A 677 -16.11 -2.86 -2.87
CA ILE A 677 -17.26 -2.66 -1.97
C ILE A 677 -18.05 -1.42 -2.39
N ASN A 678 -17.41 -0.30 -2.70
CA ASN A 678 -18.07 0.92 -3.17
C ASN A 678 -18.90 0.67 -4.44
N ALA A 679 -18.34 -0.05 -5.39
CA ALA A 679 -19.05 -0.40 -6.61
C ALA A 679 -20.23 -1.34 -6.33
N ALA A 680 -20.06 -2.33 -5.45
CA ALA A 680 -21.14 -3.25 -5.06
C ALA A 680 -22.29 -2.53 -4.34
N ILE A 681 -21.99 -1.61 -3.43
CA ILE A 681 -23.01 -0.78 -2.75
C ILE A 681 -23.78 0.06 -3.76
N ARG A 682 -23.08 0.70 -4.71
CA ARG A 682 -23.70 1.50 -5.74
C ARG A 682 -24.64 0.67 -6.62
N ASP A 683 -24.18 -0.52 -7.05
CA ASP A 683 -25.00 -1.45 -7.85
C ASP A 683 -26.29 -1.84 -7.09
N ARG A 684 -26.20 -2.15 -5.78
CA ARG A 684 -27.36 -2.48 -4.94
C ARG A 684 -28.35 -1.32 -4.79
N ARG A 685 -27.85 -0.10 -4.59
CA ARG A 685 -28.69 1.10 -4.51
C ARG A 685 -29.42 1.36 -5.82
N HIS A 686 -28.75 1.13 -6.95
CA HIS A 686 -29.36 1.25 -8.26
C HIS A 686 -30.48 0.22 -8.50
N ASP A 687 -30.25 -1.06 -8.11
CA ASP A 687 -31.23 -2.16 -8.25
C ASP A 687 -32.44 -1.98 -7.35
N ALA A 688 -32.30 -1.37 -6.17
CA ALA A 688 -33.38 -1.10 -5.23
C ALA A 688 -34.39 -0.04 -5.70
N GLY A 689 -34.22 0.53 -6.90
CA GLY A 689 -35.18 1.44 -7.51
C GLY A 689 -35.04 2.90 -7.07
N GLU A 690 -33.96 3.29 -6.43
CA GLU A 690 -33.52 4.68 -6.37
C GLU A 690 -33.09 5.14 -7.77
N ARG A 691 -34.04 5.03 -8.75
CA ARG A 691 -33.89 5.52 -10.10
C ARG A 691 -33.81 7.04 -10.09
N ILE A 692 -32.67 7.56 -9.76
CA ILE A 692 -32.31 8.90 -10.11
C ILE A 692 -31.64 8.78 -11.48
N GLY A 693 -32.52 8.84 -12.51
CA GLY A 693 -32.27 8.86 -13.94
C GLY A 693 -30.90 8.41 -14.42
N GLU A 694 -30.78 7.23 -15.05
CA GLU A 694 -29.70 6.97 -16.01
C GLU A 694 -29.73 8.09 -17.05
N ARG A 695 -28.77 9.01 -16.97
CA ARG A 695 -28.47 9.92 -18.06
C ARG A 695 -27.23 9.40 -18.77
N ASP A 696 -27.33 9.22 -20.09
CA ASP A 696 -26.16 9.25 -20.96
C ASP A 696 -25.36 10.49 -20.57
N GLY A 697 -24.21 10.33 -19.91
CA GLY A 697 -23.40 11.46 -19.46
C GLY A 697 -22.92 11.44 -17.99
N GLU A 698 -23.16 10.38 -17.21
CA GLU A 698 -22.56 10.26 -15.87
C GLU A 698 -21.04 10.37 -15.95
N PRO A 699 -20.40 11.27 -15.14
CA PRO A 699 -18.96 11.43 -15.14
C PRO A 699 -18.29 10.14 -14.64
N VAL A 700 -17.14 9.84 -15.25
CA VAL A 700 -16.32 8.67 -14.91
C VAL A 700 -14.98 9.16 -14.40
N THR A 701 -14.59 8.65 -13.24
CA THR A 701 -13.30 8.97 -12.64
C THR A 701 -12.16 8.26 -13.39
N ARG A 702 -10.91 8.73 -13.20
CA ARG A 702 -9.72 8.07 -13.76
C ARG A 702 -9.61 6.58 -13.36
N ARG A 703 -10.22 6.20 -12.23
CA ARG A 703 -10.30 4.81 -11.77
C ARG A 703 -11.45 4.01 -12.38
N GLY A 704 -12.24 4.65 -13.24
CA GLY A 704 -13.36 4.03 -13.91
C GLY A 704 -14.67 4.00 -13.11
N GLU A 705 -14.71 4.62 -11.93
CA GLU A 705 -15.94 4.69 -11.13
C GLU A 705 -16.92 5.67 -11.78
N ARG A 706 -18.16 5.25 -11.96
CA ARG A 706 -19.26 6.14 -12.38
C ARG A 706 -19.79 6.85 -11.16
N ILE A 707 -20.06 8.14 -11.30
CA ILE A 707 -20.61 8.97 -10.24
C ILE A 707 -22.01 9.40 -10.65
N GLY A 708 -23.00 9.02 -9.87
CA GLY A 708 -24.43 9.35 -10.06
C GLY A 708 -24.94 10.34 -9.02
N LEU A 709 -26.17 10.84 -9.27
CA LEU A 709 -26.85 11.69 -8.32
C LEU A 709 -27.16 10.91 -7.02
N GLY A 710 -26.93 11.53 -5.86
CA GLY A 710 -27.11 10.88 -4.56
C GLY A 710 -25.93 9.99 -4.13
N ASP A 711 -24.91 9.76 -4.96
CA ASP A 711 -23.72 9.01 -4.58
C ASP A 711 -22.92 9.74 -3.51
N ARG A 712 -22.34 8.98 -2.59
CA ARG A 712 -21.33 9.49 -1.66
C ARG A 712 -19.96 9.44 -2.33
N VAL A 713 -19.28 10.57 -2.36
CA VAL A 713 -17.97 10.72 -2.99
C VAL A 713 -16.97 11.35 -2.04
N ALA A 714 -15.68 11.06 -2.25
CA ALA A 714 -14.59 11.70 -1.52
C ALA A 714 -13.64 12.42 -2.48
N THR A 715 -13.19 13.59 -2.07
CA THR A 715 -12.12 14.33 -2.75
C THR A 715 -10.76 13.78 -2.35
N ARG A 716 -9.81 13.70 -3.32
CA ARG A 716 -8.48 13.05 -3.14
C ARG A 716 -7.31 14.03 -3.18
N ARG A 717 -7.59 15.31 -3.35
CA ARG A 717 -6.58 16.37 -3.39
C ARG A 717 -7.12 17.63 -2.72
N ASN A 718 -6.25 18.26 -1.91
CA ASN A 718 -6.57 19.57 -1.37
C ASN A 718 -6.62 20.60 -2.49
N ASP A 719 -7.69 21.37 -2.54
CA ASP A 719 -7.83 22.52 -3.44
C ASP A 719 -8.48 23.67 -2.67
N ARG A 720 -7.75 24.79 -2.55
CA ARG A 720 -8.19 25.95 -1.78
C ARG A 720 -9.23 26.76 -2.53
N ASP A 721 -9.09 26.83 -3.84
CA ASP A 721 -9.97 27.62 -4.70
C ASP A 721 -11.35 26.96 -4.76
N LEU A 722 -11.40 25.62 -4.81
CA LEU A 722 -12.62 24.85 -4.71
C LEU A 722 -13.12 24.71 -3.25
N GLY A 723 -12.30 25.00 -2.26
CA GLY A 723 -12.62 24.88 -0.84
C GLY A 723 -12.82 23.46 -0.38
N VAL A 724 -12.02 22.51 -0.90
CA VAL A 724 -12.10 21.09 -0.58
C VAL A 724 -10.79 20.57 -0.01
N ALA A 725 -10.89 19.62 0.93
CA ALA A 725 -9.73 18.91 1.48
C ALA A 725 -9.68 17.46 0.96
N ASN A 726 -8.47 16.87 1.02
CA ASN A 726 -8.30 15.45 0.75
C ASN A 726 -9.11 14.63 1.77
N ARG A 727 -9.92 13.71 1.27
CA ARG A 727 -10.86 12.85 2.01
C ARG A 727 -12.08 13.57 2.62
N ASP A 728 -12.40 14.77 2.18
CA ASP A 728 -13.73 15.32 2.44
C ASP A 728 -14.78 14.45 1.76
N VAL A 729 -15.84 14.10 2.51
CA VAL A 729 -16.95 13.28 2.02
C VAL A 729 -18.11 14.18 1.67
N TRP A 730 -18.68 13.94 0.51
CA TRP A 730 -19.74 14.72 -0.11
C TRP A 730 -20.85 13.80 -0.62
N THR A 731 -22.05 14.36 -0.76
CA THR A 731 -23.17 13.74 -1.50
C THR A 731 -23.36 14.50 -2.80
N VAL A 732 -23.48 13.80 -3.91
CA VAL A 732 -23.72 14.42 -5.23
C VAL A 732 -25.16 14.96 -5.29
N ALA A 733 -25.28 16.27 -5.39
CA ALA A 733 -26.55 16.98 -5.48
C ALA A 733 -26.96 17.33 -6.91
N GLY A 734 -25.99 17.35 -7.86
CA GLY A 734 -26.23 17.65 -9.26
C GLY A 734 -25.04 17.26 -10.13
N ILE A 735 -25.32 17.03 -11.41
CA ILE A 735 -24.34 16.69 -12.43
C ILE A 735 -24.52 17.67 -13.60
N GLY A 736 -23.45 18.37 -13.98
CA GLY A 736 -23.44 19.26 -15.13
C GLY A 736 -23.27 18.49 -16.45
N ASP A 737 -23.74 19.08 -17.54
CA ASP A 737 -23.63 18.49 -18.89
C ASP A 737 -22.16 18.29 -19.35
N ASP A 738 -21.22 19.01 -18.74
CA ASP A 738 -19.78 18.90 -18.96
C ASP A 738 -19.10 17.85 -18.08
N GLY A 739 -19.83 17.16 -17.21
CA GLY A 739 -19.32 16.19 -16.24
C GLY A 739 -18.84 16.82 -14.92
N SER A 740 -19.10 18.11 -14.68
CA SER A 740 -18.91 18.75 -13.38
C SER A 740 -19.90 18.21 -12.35
N LEU A 741 -19.55 18.29 -11.05
CA LEU A 741 -20.43 17.86 -9.96
C LEU A 741 -20.76 19.02 -9.04
N VAL A 742 -22.03 19.14 -8.67
CA VAL A 742 -22.46 19.91 -7.53
C VAL A 742 -22.57 18.95 -6.34
N VAL A 743 -21.79 19.18 -5.29
CA VAL A 743 -21.71 18.29 -4.14
C VAL A 743 -22.08 19.04 -2.86
N THR A 744 -22.70 18.34 -1.93
CA THR A 744 -23.12 18.88 -0.62
C THR A 744 -22.49 18.07 0.51
N GLY A 745 -21.93 18.73 1.51
CA GLY A 745 -21.29 18.09 2.67
C GLY A 745 -21.32 19.00 3.90
N ARG A 746 -20.59 18.61 4.95
CA ARG A 746 -20.49 19.38 6.21
C ARG A 746 -19.99 20.81 5.99
N ALA A 747 -19.14 21.02 4.98
CA ALA A 747 -18.59 22.32 4.62
C ALA A 747 -19.52 23.17 3.69
N GLY A 748 -20.79 22.75 3.53
CA GLY A 748 -21.74 23.36 2.62
C GLY A 748 -21.70 22.77 1.21
N GLN A 749 -22.14 23.55 0.22
CA GLN A 749 -22.20 23.14 -1.18
C GLN A 749 -20.93 23.58 -1.92
N ARG A 750 -20.45 22.74 -2.86
CA ARG A 750 -19.30 23.02 -3.73
C ARG A 750 -19.62 22.57 -5.15
N GLU A 751 -18.99 23.23 -6.11
CA GLU A 751 -18.98 22.83 -7.51
C GLU A 751 -17.58 22.31 -7.86
N LEU A 752 -17.52 21.09 -8.35
CA LEU A 752 -16.26 20.41 -8.72
C LEU A 752 -16.18 20.34 -10.25
N PRO A 753 -15.18 20.98 -10.88
CA PRO A 753 -14.99 20.92 -12.33
C PRO A 753 -14.74 19.49 -12.82
N ALA A 754 -15.14 19.18 -14.04
CA ALA A 754 -15.03 17.85 -14.65
C ALA A 754 -13.61 17.26 -14.58
N ASP A 755 -12.59 18.10 -14.82
CA ASP A 755 -11.19 17.68 -14.73
C ASP A 755 -10.79 17.26 -13.29
N TYR A 756 -11.24 18.01 -12.29
CA TYR A 756 -11.04 17.64 -10.88
C TYR A 756 -11.81 16.36 -10.54
N VAL A 757 -13.05 16.22 -11.01
CA VAL A 757 -13.89 15.02 -10.81
C VAL A 757 -13.17 13.79 -11.37
N ASN A 758 -12.75 13.85 -12.61
CA ASN A 758 -12.05 12.75 -13.26
C ASN A 758 -10.80 12.29 -12.49
N ARG A 759 -9.97 13.24 -12.04
CA ARG A 759 -8.64 12.92 -11.45
C ARG A 759 -8.66 12.71 -9.95
N HIS A 760 -9.56 13.37 -9.22
CA HIS A 760 -9.47 13.53 -7.77
C HIS A 760 -10.75 13.24 -7.00
N VAL A 761 -11.74 12.59 -7.61
CA VAL A 761 -12.95 12.13 -6.93
C VAL A 761 -13.04 10.60 -6.99
N GLU A 762 -13.52 9.98 -5.94
CA GLU A 762 -13.82 8.55 -5.86
C GLU A 762 -15.11 8.31 -5.08
N LEU A 763 -15.75 7.15 -5.24
CA LEU A 763 -16.87 6.72 -4.41
C LEU A 763 -16.43 6.55 -2.94
N ALA A 764 -17.31 6.84 -2.00
CA ALA A 764 -17.00 6.89 -0.56
C ALA A 764 -18.08 6.28 0.34
N PHE A 765 -18.71 5.19 -0.06
CA PHE A 765 -19.57 4.39 0.79
C PHE A 765 -18.72 3.56 1.79
N ALA A 766 -17.61 3.04 1.33
CA ALA A 766 -16.58 2.40 2.13
C ALA A 766 -15.28 3.21 2.10
N SER A 767 -14.41 3.01 3.09
CA SER A 767 -13.14 3.73 3.24
C SER A 767 -12.04 2.81 3.76
N THR A 768 -10.77 3.24 3.62
CA THR A 768 -9.67 2.58 4.33
C THR A 768 -9.61 3.03 5.79
N ALA A 769 -8.91 2.28 6.65
CA ALA A 769 -8.70 2.67 8.06
C ALA A 769 -8.13 4.10 8.18
N TYR A 770 -7.17 4.49 7.33
CA TYR A 770 -6.66 5.87 7.27
C TYR A 770 -7.72 6.90 6.84
N GLY A 771 -8.68 6.51 6.01
CA GLY A 771 -9.79 7.39 5.61
C GLY A 771 -10.84 7.56 6.69
N ALA A 772 -11.03 6.53 7.50
CA ALA A 772 -11.97 6.48 8.61
C ALA A 772 -11.42 7.11 9.91
N GLN A 773 -10.11 7.41 9.97
CA GLN A 773 -9.53 8.02 11.16
C GLN A 773 -10.15 9.39 11.44
N GLY A 774 -10.46 9.67 12.71
CA GLY A 774 -11.16 10.88 13.14
C GLY A 774 -12.67 10.85 12.96
N GLU A 775 -13.24 9.89 12.21
CA GLU A 775 -14.71 9.72 12.11
C GLU A 775 -15.28 9.11 13.40
N THR A 776 -16.52 9.47 13.69
CA THR A 776 -17.32 8.86 14.75
C THR A 776 -18.74 8.71 14.23
N VAL A 777 -19.23 7.48 14.21
CA VAL A 777 -20.53 7.06 13.66
C VAL A 777 -21.30 6.24 14.70
N ASP A 778 -22.55 5.93 14.44
CA ASP A 778 -23.31 5.06 15.33
C ASP A 778 -22.89 3.59 15.19
N SER A 779 -22.64 3.13 13.97
CA SER A 779 -22.24 1.75 13.66
C SER A 779 -21.10 1.72 12.65
N ALA A 780 -20.12 0.84 12.87
CA ALA A 780 -18.99 0.65 11.97
C ALA A 780 -18.73 -0.84 11.69
N HIS A 781 -18.31 -1.14 10.48
CA HIS A 781 -18.00 -2.47 9.99
C HIS A 781 -16.56 -2.51 9.48
N LEU A 782 -15.74 -3.41 10.01
CA LEU A 782 -14.34 -3.62 9.62
C LEU A 782 -14.20 -4.94 8.89
N VAL A 783 -13.67 -4.92 7.68
CA VAL A 783 -13.20 -6.14 7.01
C VAL A 783 -11.79 -6.44 7.46
N VAL A 784 -11.59 -7.60 8.06
CA VAL A 784 -10.29 -8.07 8.52
C VAL A 784 -9.69 -8.96 7.44
N GLY A 785 -8.64 -8.48 6.79
CA GLY A 785 -7.94 -9.21 5.72
C GLY A 785 -6.45 -9.47 6.05
N GLU A 786 -5.74 -10.03 5.08
CA GLU A 786 -4.31 -10.32 5.20
C GLU A 786 -3.45 -9.07 5.41
N ALA A 787 -3.91 -7.91 4.91
CA ALA A 787 -3.21 -6.64 5.07
C ALA A 787 -3.55 -5.90 6.36
N THR A 788 -4.56 -6.33 7.11
CA THR A 788 -4.98 -5.70 8.37
C THR A 788 -3.91 -5.91 9.44
N GLY A 789 -3.45 -4.83 10.06
CA GLY A 789 -2.58 -4.85 11.25
C GLY A 789 -3.30 -4.37 12.50
N ALA A 790 -2.65 -4.48 13.67
CA ALA A 790 -3.21 -4.14 14.98
C ALA A 790 -3.80 -2.72 15.03
N ALA A 791 -3.05 -1.71 14.57
CA ALA A 791 -3.50 -0.32 14.56
C ALA A 791 -4.75 -0.11 13.69
N ALA A 792 -4.82 -0.76 12.51
CA ALA A 792 -5.97 -0.67 11.62
C ALA A 792 -7.20 -1.35 12.23
N ALA A 793 -7.02 -2.51 12.86
CA ALA A 793 -8.09 -3.22 13.58
C ALA A 793 -8.63 -2.39 14.74
N TYR A 794 -7.75 -1.86 15.58
CA TYR A 794 -8.12 -0.99 16.70
C TYR A 794 -8.87 0.26 16.21
N VAL A 795 -8.35 0.95 15.19
CA VAL A 795 -9.02 2.12 14.63
C VAL A 795 -10.39 1.73 14.07
N GLY A 796 -10.50 0.66 13.28
CA GLY A 796 -11.77 0.22 12.69
C GLY A 796 -12.81 -0.14 13.75
N MET A 797 -12.42 -0.91 14.75
CA MET A 797 -13.28 -1.35 15.84
C MET A 797 -13.57 -0.28 16.90
N THR A 798 -13.14 0.96 16.68
CA THR A 798 -13.42 2.08 17.61
C THR A 798 -14.11 3.26 16.95
N ARG A 799 -14.68 3.10 15.75
CA ARG A 799 -15.41 4.19 15.06
C ARG A 799 -16.86 4.32 15.51
N GLY A 800 -17.53 3.19 15.76
CA GLY A 800 -18.94 3.15 16.18
C GLY A 800 -19.12 3.49 17.66
N ARG A 801 -20.16 4.27 17.97
CA ARG A 801 -20.58 4.57 19.36
C ARG A 801 -21.37 3.41 19.98
N HIS A 802 -22.20 2.77 19.17
CA HIS A 802 -23.15 1.75 19.61
C HIS A 802 -22.75 0.35 19.16
N ARG A 803 -22.14 0.22 17.97
CA ARG A 803 -21.79 -1.07 17.42
C ARG A 803 -20.52 -0.98 16.55
N ASN A 804 -19.64 -1.98 16.71
CA ASN A 804 -18.49 -2.18 15.85
C ASN A 804 -18.42 -3.67 15.50
N VAL A 805 -18.44 -4.00 14.22
CA VAL A 805 -18.52 -5.38 13.74
C VAL A 805 -17.29 -5.69 12.91
N ALA A 806 -16.59 -6.78 13.23
CA ALA A 806 -15.52 -7.32 12.41
C ALA A 806 -16.06 -8.43 11.50
N HIS A 807 -15.75 -8.34 10.21
CA HIS A 807 -16.06 -9.32 9.17
C HIS A 807 -14.79 -10.05 8.78
N LEU A 808 -14.79 -11.37 8.90
CA LEU A 808 -13.67 -12.24 8.55
C LEU A 808 -14.11 -13.30 7.53
N VAL A 809 -13.25 -13.62 6.59
CA VAL A 809 -13.45 -14.76 5.68
C VAL A 809 -12.64 -15.92 6.21
N ALA A 810 -13.31 -16.98 6.64
CA ALA A 810 -12.67 -18.11 7.30
C ALA A 810 -13.51 -19.40 7.16
N ASP A 811 -12.83 -20.55 7.19
CA ASP A 811 -13.48 -21.87 7.08
C ASP A 811 -14.26 -22.26 8.36
N SER A 812 -13.92 -21.64 9.48
CA SER A 812 -14.56 -21.86 10.78
C SER A 812 -14.35 -20.68 11.73
N VAL A 813 -15.11 -20.66 12.83
CA VAL A 813 -14.92 -19.66 13.91
C VAL A 813 -13.53 -19.79 14.54
N ASP A 814 -12.98 -20.98 14.67
CA ASP A 814 -11.63 -21.19 15.19
C ASP A 814 -10.55 -20.63 14.25
N ASP A 815 -10.74 -20.77 12.95
CA ASP A 815 -9.86 -20.18 11.95
C ASP A 815 -9.97 -18.65 11.98
N ALA A 816 -11.18 -18.10 12.02
CA ALA A 816 -11.39 -16.65 12.19
C ALA A 816 -10.72 -16.10 13.47
N ARG A 817 -10.81 -16.87 14.57
CA ARG A 817 -10.13 -16.53 15.81
C ARG A 817 -8.62 -16.49 15.67
N GLN A 818 -8.06 -17.47 14.95
CA GLN A 818 -6.62 -17.50 14.69
C GLN A 818 -6.17 -16.33 13.80
N GLN A 819 -6.93 -16.01 12.74
CA GLN A 819 -6.67 -14.84 11.90
C GLN A 819 -6.70 -13.54 12.72
N TRP A 820 -7.67 -13.37 13.62
CA TRP A 820 -7.74 -12.22 14.52
C TRP A 820 -6.51 -12.10 15.41
N ILE A 821 -6.05 -13.20 16.03
CA ILE A 821 -4.83 -13.22 16.85
C ILE A 821 -3.62 -12.79 16.00
N GLU A 822 -3.53 -13.25 14.77
CA GLU A 822 -2.45 -12.89 13.87
C GLU A 822 -2.43 -11.41 13.50
N VAL A 823 -3.60 -10.75 13.37
CA VAL A 823 -3.71 -9.30 13.15
C VAL A 823 -2.95 -8.51 14.21
N PHE A 824 -3.13 -8.86 15.49
CA PHE A 824 -2.45 -8.18 16.59
C PHE A 824 -0.97 -8.54 16.75
N SER A 825 -0.51 -9.58 16.05
CA SER A 825 0.92 -9.89 15.94
C SER A 825 1.62 -9.15 14.80
N ARG A 826 0.85 -8.46 13.93
CA ARG A 826 1.36 -7.73 12.76
C ARG A 826 1.60 -6.27 13.13
N ASP A 827 2.83 -5.97 13.53
CA ASP A 827 3.29 -4.59 13.62
C ASP A 827 3.88 -4.16 12.29
N ARG A 828 3.27 -3.18 11.65
CA ARG A 828 3.70 -2.62 10.35
C ARG A 828 4.14 -1.17 10.44
N ALA A 829 4.14 -0.58 11.63
CA ALA A 829 4.56 0.79 11.84
C ALA A 829 6.08 0.94 11.63
N ASP A 830 6.45 1.97 10.89
CA ASP A 830 7.83 2.43 10.86
C ASP A 830 8.02 3.51 11.94
N LEU A 831 8.60 3.12 13.05
CA LEU A 831 8.81 3.97 14.22
C LEU A 831 10.23 4.55 14.29
N GLY A 832 10.93 4.60 13.15
CA GLY A 832 12.28 5.14 13.04
C GLY A 832 13.38 4.08 13.02
N PRO A 833 14.63 4.50 12.69
CA PRO A 833 15.80 3.59 12.59
C PRO A 833 16.10 2.83 13.87
N GLY A 834 15.92 3.43 15.03
CA GLY A 834 16.10 2.74 16.31
C GLY A 834 15.15 1.56 16.51
N HIS A 835 13.88 1.71 16.17
CA HIS A 835 12.91 0.62 16.15
C HIS A 835 13.23 -0.43 15.08
N ALA A 836 13.56 0.02 13.86
CA ALA A 836 13.94 -0.88 12.77
C ALA A 836 15.13 -1.78 13.15
N ALA A 837 16.10 -1.25 13.90
CA ALA A 837 17.22 -2.03 14.43
C ALA A 837 16.79 -3.15 15.39
N THR A 838 15.79 -2.91 16.24
CA THR A 838 15.21 -3.94 17.13
C THR A 838 14.51 -5.02 16.29
N ARG A 839 13.76 -4.62 15.28
CA ARG A 839 13.08 -5.54 14.35
C ARG A 839 14.06 -6.47 13.63
N VAL A 840 15.24 -5.98 13.25
CA VAL A 840 16.28 -6.84 12.66
C VAL A 840 16.65 -8.01 13.59
N ASP A 841 16.82 -7.73 14.88
CA ASP A 841 17.16 -8.78 15.85
C ASP A 841 15.99 -9.79 16.03
N GLU A 842 14.78 -9.31 16.16
CA GLU A 842 13.56 -10.13 16.25
C GLU A 842 13.35 -11.01 15.00
N ASP A 843 13.55 -10.46 13.82
CA ASP A 843 13.41 -11.19 12.55
C ASP A 843 14.50 -12.27 12.40
N ILE A 844 15.74 -11.99 12.83
CA ILE A 844 16.80 -13.00 12.84
C ILE A 844 16.45 -14.12 13.84
N GLU A 845 15.93 -13.79 15.01
CA GLU A 845 15.50 -14.78 16.01
C GLU A 845 14.34 -15.63 15.45
N ARG A 846 13.38 -15.02 14.79
CA ARG A 846 12.18 -15.68 14.24
C ARG A 846 12.49 -16.55 13.03
N TYR A 847 13.29 -16.07 12.08
CA TYR A 847 13.51 -16.70 10.79
C TYR A 847 14.83 -17.44 10.66
N GLY A 848 15.76 -17.24 11.60
CA GLY A 848 17.10 -17.80 11.60
C GLY A 848 18.11 -16.90 10.86
N ALA A 849 19.36 -16.98 11.31
CA ALA A 849 20.48 -16.29 10.66
C ALA A 849 20.80 -16.89 9.28
N GLN A 850 21.44 -16.12 8.42
CA GLN A 850 21.87 -16.59 7.10
C GLN A 850 23.21 -17.35 7.21
N ALA A 851 23.27 -18.52 6.60
CA ALA A 851 24.53 -19.23 6.42
C ALA A 851 25.48 -18.41 5.53
N PRO A 852 26.80 -18.45 5.80
CA PRO A 852 27.77 -17.80 4.92
C PRO A 852 27.59 -18.26 3.47
N ARG A 853 27.45 -17.31 2.56
CA ARG A 853 27.45 -17.59 1.12
C ARG A 853 28.88 -17.79 0.65
N ARG A 854 29.11 -18.62 -0.36
CA ARG A 854 30.40 -18.77 -1.01
C ARG A 854 30.83 -17.48 -1.72
N SER A 855 29.88 -16.77 -2.32
CA SER A 855 30.02 -15.35 -2.72
C SER A 855 29.43 -14.45 -1.65
N ALA A 856 30.17 -13.46 -1.17
CA ALA A 856 29.67 -12.51 -0.19
C ALA A 856 28.39 -11.82 -0.72
N SER A 857 27.32 -11.74 0.10
CA SER A 857 26.19 -10.90 -0.23
C SER A 857 26.64 -9.46 -0.43
N LEU A 858 25.91 -8.65 -1.23
CA LEU A 858 26.23 -7.23 -1.43
C LEU A 858 26.36 -6.51 -0.09
N GLN A 859 25.51 -6.84 0.89
CA GLN A 859 25.57 -6.28 2.24
C GLN A 859 26.84 -6.69 3.00
N ALA A 860 27.20 -7.97 2.96
CA ALA A 860 28.43 -8.48 3.61
C ALA A 860 29.69 -7.93 2.95
N ALA A 861 29.70 -7.80 1.62
CA ALA A 861 30.81 -7.19 0.89
C ALA A 861 30.96 -5.70 1.23
N ALA A 862 29.85 -4.93 1.30
CA ALA A 862 29.85 -3.53 1.67
C ALA A 862 30.32 -3.32 3.13
N LEU A 863 29.89 -4.18 4.05
CA LEU A 863 30.32 -4.15 5.45
C LEU A 863 31.81 -4.46 5.58
N ALA A 864 32.33 -5.45 4.83
CA ALA A 864 33.75 -5.80 4.81
C ALA A 864 34.62 -4.67 4.26
N GLU A 865 34.15 -3.96 3.23
CA GLU A 865 34.87 -2.83 2.64
C GLU A 865 34.86 -1.61 3.60
N ARG A 866 33.77 -1.33 4.32
CA ARG A 866 33.73 -0.30 5.35
C ARG A 866 34.70 -0.56 6.50
N ARG A 867 34.79 -1.78 6.99
CA ARG A 867 35.75 -2.14 8.03
C ARG A 867 37.24 -1.97 7.58
N ARG A 868 37.47 -1.87 6.29
CA ARG A 868 38.81 -1.62 5.71
C ARG A 868 39.14 -0.15 5.53
N ARG A 869 38.13 0.75 5.53
CA ARG A 869 38.32 2.21 5.47
C ARG A 869 38.49 2.76 6.89
N PRO A 870 39.61 3.46 7.23
CA PRO A 870 39.70 4.19 8.51
C PRO A 870 38.58 5.27 8.56
N GLU A 871 37.95 5.43 9.69
CA GLU A 871 36.97 6.49 9.95
C GLU A 871 37.63 7.87 9.77
N GLU A 872 37.44 8.50 8.64
CA GLU A 872 37.52 9.94 8.51
C GLU A 872 36.14 10.52 8.85
N LEU A 873 35.90 10.77 10.12
CA LEU A 873 34.84 11.58 10.63
C LEU A 873 35.10 13.05 10.21
N GLN A 874 34.62 13.41 9.01
CA GLN A 874 34.41 14.83 8.70
C GLN A 874 32.95 15.18 8.99
N PRO A 875 32.67 16.26 9.74
CA PRO A 875 31.33 16.75 9.91
C PRO A 875 30.78 17.19 8.55
N VAL A 876 29.70 16.55 8.12
CA VAL A 876 28.99 16.91 6.88
C VAL A 876 28.30 18.24 7.11
N GLY A 877 29.00 19.34 6.75
CA GLY A 877 28.34 20.63 6.59
C GLY A 877 27.32 20.56 5.44
N PRO A 878 26.28 21.41 5.46
CA PRO A 878 25.28 21.43 4.41
C PRO A 878 25.94 21.68 3.06
N ARG A 879 25.82 20.73 2.14
CA ARG A 879 26.24 20.93 0.74
C ARG A 879 25.32 21.99 0.11
N PRO A 880 25.88 22.99 -0.60
CA PRO A 880 25.05 23.95 -1.30
C PRO A 880 24.19 23.23 -2.34
N VAL A 881 22.89 23.55 -2.31
CA VAL A 881 21.91 23.09 -3.29
C VAL A 881 22.32 23.65 -4.65
N GLY A 882 22.80 22.81 -5.53
CA GLY A 882 23.03 23.16 -6.93
C GLY A 882 21.69 23.38 -7.65
N PRO A 883 21.66 24.21 -8.71
CA PRO A 883 20.44 24.44 -9.48
C PRO A 883 19.93 23.14 -10.09
N GLY A 884 18.62 23.05 -10.19
CA GLY A 884 17.84 21.88 -10.54
C GLY A 884 18.45 20.99 -11.63
N ILE A 885 18.22 19.73 -11.47
CA ILE A 885 18.69 18.67 -12.36
C ILE A 885 18.07 18.90 -13.75
N GLY A 886 18.83 19.57 -14.63
CA GLY A 886 18.57 19.48 -16.04
C GLY A 886 19.12 18.13 -16.52
N PHE A 887 18.21 17.23 -16.86
CA PHE A 887 18.54 16.02 -17.63
C PHE A 887 18.67 16.39 -19.09
#